data_badc50238ce270386b807d3e744e4792
#
_entry.id   badc50238ce270386b807d3e744e4792
#
_cell.length_a   1.000
_cell.length_b   1.000
_cell.length_c   1.000
_cell.angle_alpha   90.00
_cell.angle_beta   90.00
_cell.angle_gamma   90.00
#
_symmetry.space_group_name_H-M   'P 1'
#
loop_
_entity.id
_entity.type
_entity.pdbx_description
1 polymer ?
#
loop_
_entity_poly.entity_id
_entity_poly.type
_entity_poly.pdbx_seq_one_letter_code
_entity_poly.pdbx_strand_id
1 'polypeptide(L)'
;MSTPVVASRKIRVNHGNASLRLAYAERRVDAQRSGKILRRKITSSLIYLPMAMARRSSLLCVALLVSCLVNLFWLQRNSDDTSDSSSTRSIRGEAPGSMFSIRRRLESEPYTEQLNDIERMVVKILQEMKSARNAPQAAAGLGGRDPQQEQQQEEECEGNEFVARPELPLFKEWGGQLPPRERRAACARFLAYGYNAYLSDRLPLDRDVPDNRPPGCSAKQYPSELPGLSVILIFYNEAVSILLRAVTSAVRNTPRHLLNEVILVDDCSDYADLKESFDVQIEELNHKYPEVSIRLVRHASHRGPSASRVTGIRAAKGPVVAIMDAHVEFPVGWAEPILARIQEDRHVVVSTVFDNTHYDTFVVNRYESQAQTFTWQLWCTYKEPPLDWITNNDPTAPIRSPIVMGCMAASKSYLEEIGFLDEGMQVYGGENVELGLRVWQCGGRVEVLPCSRLAHIERYFKPYAPDLSVHMRRNALRVAEIWMDDYKRNVYLAWNVPMNGSGIDIGDISERVALRKRHNCKSFAWYLENVLPSLPRHDDIVQYGVVVNEKRRELCLDRGNPALNTPILYSCYGYQPQLAVRTSSGLVMVGFNVEQASAGAVCLGTTEDGERPALVECSLAMELGRFLSLQDGQLKTHDGAKCMELSDDLAEHPGSVLLVLRPCSGQRWSLAIFHKST
;
A
#
# COMPACT_ATOMS: atom_id res chain seq x y z
N MET A 1 29.00 49.75 -29.60
CA MET A 1 28.23 51.00 -29.52
C MET A 1 26.91 50.71 -28.82
N SER A 2 26.78 51.34 -27.64
CA SER A 2 25.53 51.77 -27.00
C SER A 2 24.55 50.71 -26.47
N THR A 3 24.69 50.41 -25.18
CA THR A 3 23.61 50.05 -24.25
C THR A 3 22.59 51.19 -24.10
N PRO A 4 21.34 50.89 -23.66
CA PRO A 4 20.89 51.62 -22.50
C PRO A 4 20.32 50.76 -21.35
N VAL A 5 20.64 51.25 -20.17
CA VAL A 5 20.15 51.00 -18.82
C VAL A 5 18.66 51.30 -18.71
N VAL A 6 17.87 50.43 -18.02
CA VAL A 6 16.58 50.81 -17.44
C VAL A 6 16.48 50.34 -16.01
N ALA A 7 16.00 51.24 -15.19
CA ALA A 7 16.00 51.34 -13.77
C ALA A 7 15.02 50.39 -13.03
N SER A 8 15.46 49.97 -11.86
CA SER A 8 14.66 49.33 -10.79
C SER A 8 13.67 50.32 -10.14
N ARG A 9 12.41 49.89 -9.99
CA ARG A 9 11.46 50.54 -9.06
C ARG A 9 11.17 49.59 -7.88
N LYS A 10 11.62 50.06 -6.71
CA LYS A 10 11.20 49.52 -5.39
C LYS A 10 9.78 49.96 -5.11
N ILE A 11 8.91 49.03 -4.73
CA ILE A 11 7.64 49.32 -4.10
C ILE A 11 7.73 48.91 -2.61
N ARG A 12 7.58 49.91 -1.72
CA ARG A 12 7.43 49.77 -0.29
C ARG A 12 5.96 49.33 -0.01
N VAL A 13 5.76 48.34 0.83
CA VAL A 13 4.48 48.06 1.44
C VAL A 13 4.58 48.36 2.94
N ASN A 14 3.67 49.21 3.38
CA ASN A 14 3.52 49.62 4.77
C ASN A 14 2.74 48.55 5.56
N HIS A 15 3.21 48.22 6.76
CA HIS A 15 2.49 47.52 7.80
C HIS A 15 1.51 48.45 8.54
N GLY A 16 0.27 48.00 8.73
CA GLY A 16 -0.72 48.65 9.61
C GLY A 16 -1.60 47.61 10.29
N ASN A 17 -1.50 47.63 11.61
CA ASN A 17 -2.18 46.78 12.57
C ASN A 17 -3.74 46.66 12.41
N ALA A 18 -4.24 45.44 12.39
CA ALA A 18 -5.60 45.13 12.87
C ALA A 18 -5.73 43.61 13.13
N SER A 19 -5.37 43.16 14.30
CA SER A 19 -5.78 41.83 14.79
C SER A 19 -5.64 41.80 16.32
N LEU A 20 -6.75 41.88 17.04
CA LEU A 20 -6.87 41.46 18.45
C LEU A 20 -8.31 41.70 18.92
N ARG A 21 -9.28 40.94 18.40
CA ARG A 21 -10.63 40.84 19.04
C ARG A 21 -11.54 39.70 18.52
N LEU A 22 -11.03 38.64 17.91
CA LEU A 22 -11.86 37.49 17.45
C LEU A 22 -11.45 36.12 18.03
N ALA A 23 -10.60 36.09 19.04
CA ALA A 23 -10.04 34.84 19.58
C ALA A 23 -10.80 34.22 20.78
N TYR A 24 -11.94 34.76 21.21
CA TYR A 24 -12.61 34.24 22.41
C TYR A 24 -13.98 33.57 22.20
N ALA A 25 -14.53 33.59 20.99
CA ALA A 25 -15.82 32.94 20.68
C ALA A 25 -15.71 31.55 20.06
N GLU A 26 -14.56 31.18 19.46
CA GLU A 26 -14.40 29.90 18.80
C GLU A 26 -13.97 28.73 19.71
N ARG A 27 -13.51 29.00 20.93
CA ARG A 27 -13.04 27.93 21.83
C ARG A 27 -14.13 27.10 22.54
N ARG A 28 -15.40 27.49 22.45
CA ARG A 28 -16.51 26.73 23.07
C ARG A 28 -17.23 25.77 22.11
N VAL A 29 -17.06 25.91 20.81
CA VAL A 29 -17.68 25.00 19.81
C VAL A 29 -16.80 23.78 19.50
N ASP A 30 -15.49 23.92 19.64
CA ASP A 30 -14.54 22.81 19.34
C ASP A 30 -14.47 21.72 20.42
N ALA A 31 -14.79 22.04 21.68
CA ALA A 31 -14.78 21.05 22.76
C ALA A 31 -15.91 20.01 22.63
N GLN A 32 -17.07 20.40 22.08
CA GLN A 32 -18.17 19.46 21.83
C GLN A 32 -18.02 18.66 20.53
N ARG A 33 -17.28 19.16 19.54
CA ARG A 33 -16.96 18.41 18.32
C ARG A 33 -15.84 17.40 18.55
N SER A 34 -14.83 17.72 19.35
CA SER A 34 -13.72 16.82 19.68
C SER A 34 -14.17 15.57 20.44
N GLY A 35 -15.16 15.68 21.32
CA GLY A 35 -15.72 14.52 22.04
C GLY A 35 -16.47 13.53 21.14
N LYS A 36 -17.14 14.00 20.08
CA LYS A 36 -17.82 13.12 19.10
C LYS A 36 -16.88 12.48 18.11
N ILE A 37 -15.77 13.14 17.76
CA ILE A 37 -14.75 12.60 16.85
C ILE A 37 -13.90 11.55 17.57
N LEU A 38 -13.64 11.72 18.87
CA LEU A 38 -12.92 10.74 19.67
C LEU A 38 -13.74 9.45 19.87
N ARG A 39 -15.07 9.55 20.06
CA ARG A 39 -15.96 8.38 20.11
C ARG A 39 -15.98 7.58 18.80
N ARG A 40 -15.93 8.23 17.63
CA ARG A 40 -15.87 7.54 16.32
C ARG A 40 -14.51 6.87 16.06
N LYS A 41 -13.39 7.43 16.55
CA LYS A 41 -12.06 6.83 16.35
C LYS A 41 -11.79 5.63 17.28
N ILE A 42 -12.38 5.59 18.46
CA ILE A 42 -12.18 4.46 19.40
C ILE A 42 -12.94 3.22 18.95
N THR A 43 -14.14 3.35 18.39
CA THR A 43 -14.91 2.24 17.83
C THR A 43 -14.30 1.68 16.54
N SER A 44 -13.73 2.51 15.67
CA SER A 44 -13.10 2.05 14.44
C SER A 44 -11.71 1.43 14.63
N SER A 45 -10.97 1.77 15.70
CA SER A 45 -9.64 1.18 16.00
C SER A 45 -9.72 -0.18 16.70
N LEU A 46 -10.85 -0.55 17.27
CA LEU A 46 -11.04 -1.87 17.90
C LEU A 46 -11.41 -2.98 16.91
N ILE A 47 -11.78 -2.65 15.68
CA ILE A 47 -12.20 -3.61 14.63
C ILE A 47 -11.02 -4.10 13.78
N TYR A 48 -9.84 -3.46 13.85
CA TYR A 48 -8.63 -3.85 13.11
C TYR A 48 -7.49 -4.31 14.03
N LEU A 49 -7.76 -5.28 14.93
CA LEU A 49 -6.69 -6.09 15.52
C LEU A 49 -6.47 -7.33 14.64
N PRO A 50 -5.26 -7.54 14.10
CA PRO A 50 -5.01 -8.70 13.26
C PRO A 50 -5.12 -9.99 14.08
N MET A 51 -5.75 -11.02 13.50
CA MET A 51 -5.95 -12.39 14.02
C MET A 51 -4.66 -13.18 14.33
N ALA A 52 -3.52 -12.54 14.51
CA ALA A 52 -2.22 -13.20 14.64
C ALA A 52 -1.71 -13.39 16.08
N MET A 53 -2.54 -13.21 17.12
CA MET A 53 -2.12 -13.44 18.52
C MET A 53 -2.91 -14.56 19.21
N ALA A 54 -2.90 -15.75 18.68
CA ALA A 54 -3.45 -16.94 19.33
C ALA A 54 -2.35 -17.95 19.65
N ARG A 55 -1.76 -17.84 20.85
CA ARG A 55 -1.32 -18.98 21.69
C ARG A 55 -0.76 -18.50 23.02
N ARG A 56 -1.46 -18.83 24.12
CA ARG A 56 -1.10 -18.76 25.55
C ARG A 56 -1.23 -17.45 26.35
N SER A 57 -1.45 -16.28 25.76
CA SER A 57 -1.66 -15.01 26.51
C SER A 57 -3.09 -14.45 26.42
N SER A 58 -4.02 -15.17 25.81
CA SER A 58 -5.36 -14.66 25.48
C SER A 58 -6.21 -14.26 26.71
N LEU A 59 -6.11 -15.01 27.79
CA LEU A 59 -6.85 -14.69 29.03
C LEU A 59 -6.30 -13.46 29.74
N LEU A 60 -5.00 -13.23 29.66
CA LEU A 60 -4.36 -12.05 30.25
C LEU A 60 -4.69 -10.78 29.44
N CYS A 61 -4.74 -10.86 28.11
CA CYS A 61 -5.13 -9.74 27.26
C CYS A 61 -6.60 -9.36 27.44
N VAL A 62 -7.50 -10.33 27.58
CA VAL A 62 -8.91 -10.05 27.85
C VAL A 62 -9.09 -9.46 29.25
N ALA A 63 -8.39 -9.97 30.25
CA ALA A 63 -8.42 -9.40 31.61
C ALA A 63 -7.82 -7.98 31.65
N LEU A 64 -6.77 -7.71 30.88
CA LEU A 64 -6.19 -6.37 30.76
C LEU A 64 -7.10 -5.40 30.00
N LEU A 65 -7.79 -5.84 28.93
CA LEU A 65 -8.78 -5.05 28.21
C LEU A 65 -9.98 -4.71 29.10
N VAL A 66 -10.50 -5.65 29.85
CA VAL A 66 -11.58 -5.42 30.82
C VAL A 66 -11.11 -4.48 31.93
N SER A 67 -9.88 -4.63 32.42
CA SER A 67 -9.29 -3.73 33.41
C SER A 67 -9.08 -2.32 32.85
N CYS A 68 -8.64 -2.17 31.61
CA CYS A 68 -8.50 -0.88 30.94
C CYS A 68 -9.85 -0.19 30.71
N LEU A 69 -10.88 -0.92 30.31
CA LEU A 69 -12.23 -0.39 30.12
C LEU A 69 -12.85 0.05 31.44
N VAL A 70 -12.66 -0.71 32.50
CA VAL A 70 -13.10 -0.35 33.86
C VAL A 70 -12.36 0.90 34.37
N ASN A 71 -11.05 1.01 34.13
CA ASN A 71 -10.27 2.19 34.52
C ASN A 71 -10.62 3.44 33.69
N LEU A 72 -10.87 3.31 32.39
CA LEU A 72 -11.35 4.41 31.53
C LEU A 72 -12.72 4.90 31.97
N PHE A 73 -13.61 4.01 32.35
CA PHE A 73 -14.92 4.34 32.89
C PHE A 73 -14.82 5.07 34.24
N TRP A 74 -13.85 4.68 35.08
CA TRP A 74 -13.59 5.33 36.36
C TRP A 74 -12.97 6.73 36.22
N LEU A 75 -12.07 6.92 35.28
CA LEU A 75 -11.46 8.22 34.94
C LEU A 75 -12.50 9.20 34.36
N GLN A 76 -13.45 8.71 33.57
CA GLN A 76 -14.51 9.55 33.00
C GLN A 76 -15.52 10.03 34.06
N ARG A 77 -15.76 9.22 35.10
CA ARG A 77 -16.63 9.57 36.22
C ARG A 77 -16.00 10.62 37.13
N ASN A 78 -14.71 10.61 37.35
CA ASN A 78 -14.00 11.59 38.15
C ASN A 78 -13.89 12.97 37.45
N SER A 79 -14.10 13.05 36.13
CA SER A 79 -14.12 14.30 35.40
C SER A 79 -15.50 14.98 35.41
N ASP A 80 -16.58 14.22 35.63
CA ASP A 80 -17.96 14.76 35.67
C ASP A 80 -18.35 15.23 37.08
N ASP A 81 -17.69 14.79 38.14
CA ASP A 81 -17.96 15.18 39.54
C ASP A 81 -17.22 16.46 39.99
N THR A 82 -16.49 17.16 39.12
CA THR A 82 -15.76 18.41 39.47
C THR A 82 -16.49 19.71 39.14
N SER A 83 -17.79 19.65 38.86
CA SER A 83 -18.60 20.86 38.64
C SER A 83 -19.85 20.89 39.54
N ASP A 84 -19.70 20.92 40.85
CA ASP A 84 -20.60 21.70 41.72
C ASP A 84 -20.09 21.82 43.15
N SER A 85 -20.03 23.09 43.57
CA SER A 85 -20.18 23.70 44.90
C SER A 85 -19.31 23.26 46.07
N SER A 86 -18.53 24.22 46.48
CA SER A 86 -18.12 24.58 47.85
C SER A 86 -19.04 24.10 48.98
N SER A 87 -18.54 23.23 49.86
CA SER A 87 -18.67 23.38 51.32
C SER A 87 -17.77 22.39 52.05
N THR A 88 -16.97 22.95 52.92
CA THR A 88 -16.09 22.29 53.90
C THR A 88 -16.83 21.41 54.88
N ARG A 89 -16.44 20.13 54.98
CA ARG A 89 -16.42 19.43 56.27
C ARG A 89 -15.43 18.24 56.24
N SER A 90 -14.51 18.33 57.17
CA SER A 90 -13.55 17.30 57.58
C SER A 90 -14.27 16.04 58.07
N ILE A 91 -13.84 14.85 57.54
CA ILE A 91 -13.93 13.58 58.28
C ILE A 91 -12.72 12.70 57.93
N ARG A 92 -12.17 12.19 59.00
CA ARG A 92 -11.01 11.29 59.10
C ARG A 92 -11.20 9.96 58.37
N GLY A 93 -10.06 9.36 58.02
CA GLY A 93 -9.80 8.18 57.25
C GLY A 93 -10.53 6.91 57.69
N GLU A 94 -10.78 6.10 56.69
CA GLU A 94 -10.90 4.64 56.79
C GLU A 94 -10.33 3.98 55.52
N ALA A 95 -9.72 2.79 55.75
CA ALA A 95 -9.00 2.00 54.77
C ALA A 95 -9.90 1.41 53.66
N PRO A 96 -9.35 0.98 52.49
CA PRO A 96 -10.14 0.55 51.37
C PRO A 96 -10.89 -0.76 51.64
N GLY A 97 -12.21 -0.70 51.53
CA GLY A 97 -13.10 -1.84 51.71
C GLY A 97 -13.02 -2.85 50.57
N SER A 98 -13.19 -4.09 50.99
CA SER A 98 -13.10 -5.30 50.19
C SER A 98 -14.00 -5.31 48.92
N MET A 99 -13.64 -6.16 47.99
CA MET A 99 -14.33 -6.43 46.71
C MET A 99 -15.87 -6.61 46.82
N PHE A 100 -16.40 -6.90 48.00
CA PHE A 100 -17.83 -7.06 48.29
C PHE A 100 -18.62 -5.73 48.33
N SER A 101 -17.98 -4.60 48.63
CA SER A 101 -18.64 -3.30 48.64
C SER A 101 -18.84 -2.70 47.23
N ILE A 102 -18.02 -3.11 46.29
CA ILE A 102 -18.11 -2.69 44.89
C ILE A 102 -19.32 -3.35 44.20
N ARG A 103 -19.61 -4.62 44.53
CA ARG A 103 -20.74 -5.37 43.93
C ARG A 103 -22.11 -4.75 44.26
N ARG A 104 -22.29 -4.23 45.46
CA ARG A 104 -23.58 -3.58 45.89
C ARG A 104 -23.85 -2.21 45.25
N ARG A 105 -22.81 -1.54 44.70
CA ARG A 105 -22.98 -0.25 44.01
C ARG A 105 -23.26 -0.38 42.51
N LEU A 106 -23.00 -1.55 41.94
CA LEU A 106 -23.20 -1.82 40.51
C LEU A 106 -24.59 -2.42 40.19
N GLU A 107 -25.42 -2.66 41.20
CA GLU A 107 -26.78 -3.22 41.06
C GLU A 107 -27.88 -2.18 40.83
N SER A 108 -27.56 -0.92 40.48
CA SER A 108 -28.55 0.08 40.07
C SER A 108 -28.89 -0.03 38.59
N GLU A 109 -30.16 -0.04 38.23
CA GLU A 109 -30.75 -0.38 36.93
C GLU A 109 -30.07 0.19 35.65
N PRO A 110 -29.51 1.39 35.58
CA PRO A 110 -28.90 1.87 34.34
C PRO A 110 -27.53 1.23 34.01
N TYR A 111 -26.93 0.51 34.93
CA TYR A 111 -25.58 -0.11 34.74
C TYR A 111 -25.64 -1.60 34.43
N THR A 112 -26.74 -2.27 34.77
CA THR A 112 -26.92 -3.70 34.56
C THR A 112 -27.04 -4.04 33.07
N GLU A 113 -27.65 -3.16 32.29
CA GLU A 113 -27.82 -3.33 30.84
C GLU A 113 -26.47 -3.18 30.10
N GLN A 114 -25.66 -2.21 30.49
CA GLN A 114 -24.31 -2.02 29.90
C GLN A 114 -23.33 -3.14 30.29
N LEU A 115 -23.41 -3.68 31.51
CA LEU A 115 -22.62 -4.82 31.94
C LEU A 115 -23.02 -6.10 31.18
N ASN A 116 -24.31 -6.30 30.97
CA ASN A 116 -24.82 -7.42 30.17
C ASN A 116 -24.39 -7.33 28.69
N ASP A 117 -24.26 -6.13 28.13
CA ASP A 117 -23.76 -5.93 26.77
C ASP A 117 -22.27 -6.20 26.65
N ILE A 118 -21.48 -5.80 27.65
CA ILE A 118 -20.05 -6.13 27.73
C ILE A 118 -19.85 -7.63 27.89
N GLU A 119 -20.65 -8.28 28.72
CA GLU A 119 -20.58 -9.74 28.93
C GLU A 119 -20.96 -10.50 27.66
N ARG A 120 -22.00 -10.07 26.95
CA ARG A 120 -22.39 -10.62 25.62
C ARG A 120 -21.28 -10.43 24.59
N MET A 121 -20.63 -9.28 24.55
CA MET A 121 -19.52 -8.99 23.64
C MET A 121 -18.30 -9.89 23.95
N VAL A 122 -17.96 -10.08 25.22
CA VAL A 122 -16.86 -10.96 25.66
C VAL A 122 -17.16 -12.42 25.31
N VAL A 123 -18.40 -12.88 25.51
CA VAL A 123 -18.82 -14.24 25.14
C VAL A 123 -18.74 -14.45 23.63
N LYS A 124 -19.15 -13.45 22.82
CA LYS A 124 -19.07 -13.51 21.35
C LYS A 124 -17.60 -13.59 20.89
N ILE A 125 -16.70 -12.74 21.41
CA ILE A 125 -15.26 -12.78 21.14
C ILE A 125 -14.65 -14.15 21.51
N LEU A 126 -15.05 -14.75 22.64
CA LEU A 126 -14.55 -16.05 23.05
C LEU A 126 -15.09 -17.18 22.16
N GLN A 127 -16.30 -17.07 21.61
CA GLN A 127 -16.87 -18.01 20.64
C GLN A 127 -16.16 -17.91 19.29
N GLU A 128 -15.90 -16.69 18.78
CA GLU A 128 -15.12 -16.44 17.56
C GLU A 128 -13.68 -16.96 17.69
N MET A 129 -13.03 -16.77 18.86
CA MET A 129 -11.72 -17.35 19.13
C MET A 129 -11.72 -18.88 19.23
N LYS A 130 -12.83 -19.50 19.64
CA LYS A 130 -12.98 -20.98 19.65
C LYS A 130 -13.20 -21.53 18.26
N SER A 131 -13.99 -20.87 17.40
CA SER A 131 -14.19 -21.28 16.01
C SER A 131 -12.91 -21.13 15.19
N ALA A 132 -12.15 -20.04 15.38
CA ALA A 132 -10.83 -19.86 14.76
C ALA A 132 -9.78 -20.90 15.22
N ARG A 133 -9.95 -21.50 16.41
CA ARG A 133 -9.06 -22.53 16.96
C ARG A 133 -9.32 -23.92 16.39
N ASN A 134 -10.52 -24.16 15.89
CA ASN A 134 -10.97 -25.44 15.34
C ASN A 134 -10.96 -25.46 13.79
N ALA A 135 -10.52 -24.39 13.14
CA ALA A 135 -10.34 -24.40 11.70
C ALA A 135 -9.14 -25.31 11.34
N PRO A 136 -9.33 -26.32 10.49
CA PRO A 136 -8.23 -27.17 10.06
C PRO A 136 -7.24 -26.31 9.28
N GLN A 137 -5.94 -26.48 9.56
CA GLN A 137 -4.89 -25.98 8.67
C GLN A 137 -5.06 -26.68 7.31
N ALA A 138 -5.72 -26.02 6.38
CA ALA A 138 -5.81 -26.48 5.00
C ALA A 138 -4.41 -26.40 4.41
N ALA A 139 -3.81 -27.56 4.16
CA ALA A 139 -2.72 -27.71 3.24
C ALA A 139 -3.14 -27.08 1.90
N ALA A 140 -2.24 -26.30 1.30
CA ALA A 140 -2.42 -25.74 -0.03
C ALA A 140 -2.64 -26.87 -1.04
N GLY A 141 -3.90 -27.17 -1.31
CA GLY A 141 -4.38 -28.09 -2.33
C GLY A 141 -5.29 -27.30 -3.26
N LEU A 142 -4.89 -27.25 -4.52
CA LEU A 142 -5.67 -26.76 -5.66
C LEU A 142 -7.02 -27.50 -5.72
N GLY A 143 -8.13 -26.81 -5.47
CA GLY A 143 -9.48 -27.33 -5.61
C GLY A 143 -10.48 -26.21 -5.62
N GLY A 144 -11.52 -26.35 -6.46
CA GLY A 144 -12.61 -25.41 -6.66
C GLY A 144 -13.21 -24.92 -5.34
N ARG A 145 -13.87 -23.75 -5.37
CA ARG A 145 -14.54 -23.19 -4.20
C ARG A 145 -15.38 -24.27 -3.55
N ASP A 146 -15.06 -24.52 -2.30
CA ASP A 146 -15.86 -25.37 -1.44
C ASP A 146 -17.27 -24.72 -1.35
N PRO A 147 -18.36 -25.48 -1.61
CA PRO A 147 -19.70 -24.98 -1.36
C PRO A 147 -19.89 -24.40 0.05
N GLN A 148 -19.04 -24.79 1.00
CA GLN A 148 -18.97 -24.22 2.33
C GLN A 148 -18.42 -22.77 2.34
N GLN A 149 -17.57 -22.38 1.38
CA GLN A 149 -17.09 -20.99 1.28
C GLN A 149 -18.14 -20.05 0.66
N GLU A 150 -18.93 -20.53 -0.28
CA GLU A 150 -20.10 -19.79 -0.79
C GLU A 150 -21.14 -19.61 0.31
N GLN A 151 -21.41 -20.67 1.06
CA GLN A 151 -22.35 -20.67 2.19
C GLN A 151 -21.84 -19.75 3.32
N GLN A 152 -20.54 -19.74 3.61
CA GLN A 152 -19.92 -18.83 4.58
C GLN A 152 -19.98 -17.34 4.14
N GLN A 153 -19.80 -17.05 2.85
CA GLN A 153 -19.96 -15.71 2.31
C GLN A 153 -21.44 -15.26 2.30
N GLU A 154 -22.36 -16.18 2.05
CA GLU A 154 -23.80 -15.93 2.21
C GLU A 154 -24.15 -15.68 3.68
N GLU A 155 -23.61 -16.45 4.62
CA GLU A 155 -23.79 -16.28 6.07
C GLU A 155 -23.18 -14.97 6.58
N GLU A 156 -22.01 -14.54 6.08
CA GLU A 156 -21.43 -13.22 6.38
C GLU A 156 -22.34 -12.07 5.89
N CYS A 157 -23.09 -12.29 4.82
CA CYS A 157 -24.05 -11.33 4.30
C CYS A 157 -25.46 -11.45 4.95
N GLU A 158 -25.77 -12.53 5.64
CA GLU A 158 -27.05 -12.73 6.35
C GLU A 158 -27.09 -12.07 7.72
N GLY A 159 -25.95 -11.79 8.33
CA GLY A 159 -25.90 -11.10 9.61
C GLY A 159 -26.47 -9.68 9.51
N ASN A 160 -27.38 -9.32 10.43
CA ASN A 160 -27.97 -7.99 10.53
C ASN A 160 -26.96 -6.84 10.56
N GLU A 161 -25.71 -7.11 10.90
CA GLU A 161 -24.61 -6.11 10.92
C GLU A 161 -24.17 -5.65 9.53
N PHE A 162 -24.18 -6.50 8.51
CA PHE A 162 -23.79 -6.11 7.15
C PHE A 162 -24.86 -5.23 6.48
N VAL A 163 -26.13 -5.55 6.71
CA VAL A 163 -27.28 -4.78 6.23
C VAL A 163 -27.42 -3.44 6.97
N ALA A 164 -26.93 -3.37 8.20
CA ALA A 164 -27.02 -2.18 9.07
C ALA A 164 -25.81 -1.23 8.93
N ARG A 165 -24.80 -1.54 8.11
CA ARG A 165 -23.63 -0.64 7.91
C ARG A 165 -23.85 0.27 6.69
N PRO A 166 -24.54 1.43 6.85
CA PRO A 166 -24.66 2.43 5.78
C PRO A 166 -23.31 3.03 5.36
N GLU A 167 -22.24 2.63 6.03
CA GLU A 167 -20.86 3.08 5.83
C GLU A 167 -20.12 2.25 4.77
N LEU A 168 -20.64 1.07 4.39
CA LEU A 168 -20.06 0.31 3.28
C LEU A 168 -20.31 1.06 1.97
N PRO A 169 -19.28 1.32 1.17
CA PRO A 169 -19.41 2.09 -0.06
C PRO A 169 -20.51 1.60 -0.97
N LEU A 170 -20.67 0.28 -1.12
CA LEU A 170 -21.71 -0.36 -1.91
C LEU A 170 -23.14 0.12 -1.59
N PHE A 171 -23.43 0.43 -0.31
CA PHE A 171 -24.75 0.79 0.13
C PHE A 171 -24.95 2.29 0.36
N LYS A 172 -23.87 3.07 0.27
CA LYS A 172 -23.91 4.50 0.52
C LYS A 172 -24.66 5.27 -0.55
N GLU A 173 -24.42 4.91 -1.82
CA GLU A 173 -24.96 5.64 -2.96
C GLU A 173 -25.99 4.85 -3.74
N TRP A 174 -25.81 3.55 -3.88
CA TRP A 174 -26.61 2.72 -4.76
C TRP A 174 -27.37 1.56 -4.07
N GLY A 175 -26.71 0.73 -3.28
CA GLY A 175 -27.26 -0.49 -2.72
C GLY A 175 -28.27 -0.33 -1.60
N GLY A 176 -28.35 0.85 -0.96
CA GLY A 176 -29.15 1.08 0.25
C GLY A 176 -30.67 0.93 0.06
N GLN A 177 -31.16 1.05 -1.19
CA GLN A 177 -32.59 0.93 -1.51
C GLN A 177 -32.97 -0.47 -2.04
N LEU A 178 -32.01 -1.41 -2.17
CA LEU A 178 -32.29 -2.76 -2.66
C LEU A 178 -33.14 -3.55 -1.66
N PRO A 179 -34.06 -4.41 -2.15
CA PRO A 179 -34.73 -5.40 -1.32
C PRO A 179 -33.72 -6.31 -0.59
N PRO A 180 -34.04 -6.87 0.59
CA PRO A 180 -33.11 -7.66 1.38
C PRO A 180 -32.42 -8.80 0.63
N ARG A 181 -33.14 -9.53 -0.22
CA ARG A 181 -32.60 -10.62 -1.05
C ARG A 181 -31.55 -10.09 -2.05
N GLU A 182 -31.86 -8.97 -2.70
CA GLU A 182 -30.95 -8.39 -3.69
C GLU A 182 -29.72 -7.75 -3.00
N ARG A 183 -29.89 -7.19 -1.81
CA ARG A 183 -28.75 -6.70 -1.01
C ARG A 183 -27.80 -7.82 -0.64
N ARG A 184 -28.30 -9.00 -0.25
CA ARG A 184 -27.45 -10.17 0.00
C ARG A 184 -26.67 -10.59 -1.25
N ALA A 185 -27.35 -10.69 -2.39
CA ALA A 185 -26.70 -11.03 -3.65
C ALA A 185 -25.63 -9.97 -4.05
N ALA A 186 -25.92 -8.69 -3.88
CA ALA A 186 -24.98 -7.60 -4.14
C ALA A 186 -23.77 -7.68 -3.19
N CYS A 187 -23.99 -7.98 -1.92
CA CYS A 187 -22.93 -8.19 -0.94
C CYS A 187 -22.02 -9.36 -1.32
N ALA A 188 -22.57 -10.52 -1.60
CA ALA A 188 -21.79 -11.70 -1.99
C ALA A 188 -20.95 -11.43 -3.25
N ARG A 189 -21.51 -10.73 -4.23
CA ARG A 189 -20.77 -10.31 -5.44
C ARG A 189 -19.67 -9.30 -5.12
N PHE A 190 -19.90 -8.35 -4.20
CA PHE A 190 -18.86 -7.40 -3.78
C PHE A 190 -17.71 -8.09 -3.05
N LEU A 191 -18.01 -9.00 -2.13
CA LEU A 191 -17.01 -9.78 -1.40
C LEU A 191 -16.18 -10.67 -2.34
N ALA A 192 -16.81 -11.23 -3.37
CA ALA A 192 -16.13 -12.06 -4.34
C ALA A 192 -15.13 -11.30 -5.21
N TYR A 193 -15.41 -10.04 -5.55
CA TYR A 193 -14.64 -9.31 -6.57
C TYR A 193 -13.96 -8.03 -6.07
N GLY A 194 -14.33 -7.49 -4.91
CA GLY A 194 -13.83 -6.23 -4.39
C GLY A 194 -14.36 -4.98 -5.10
N TYR A 195 -15.39 -5.12 -5.93
CA TYR A 195 -16.17 -4.05 -6.58
C TYR A 195 -17.63 -4.48 -6.76
N ASN A 196 -18.50 -3.55 -7.14
CA ASN A 196 -19.95 -3.77 -7.30
C ASN A 196 -20.26 -4.61 -8.57
N ALA A 197 -19.93 -5.91 -8.54
CA ALA A 197 -20.20 -6.82 -9.65
C ALA A 197 -21.71 -6.98 -9.89
N TYR A 198 -22.55 -6.81 -8.85
CA TYR A 198 -24.00 -6.85 -8.99
C TYR A 198 -24.53 -5.73 -9.89
N LEU A 199 -23.99 -4.51 -9.77
CA LEU A 199 -24.27 -3.40 -10.69
C LEU A 199 -23.67 -3.68 -12.08
N SER A 200 -22.42 -4.16 -12.13
CA SER A 200 -21.75 -4.52 -13.38
C SER A 200 -22.58 -5.47 -14.26
N ASP A 201 -23.19 -6.50 -13.65
CA ASP A 201 -24.03 -7.49 -14.36
C ASP A 201 -25.29 -6.86 -14.97
N ARG A 202 -25.67 -5.66 -14.57
CA ARG A 202 -26.85 -4.91 -15.04
C ARG A 202 -26.52 -3.77 -15.98
N LEU A 203 -25.25 -3.41 -16.09
CA LEU A 203 -24.80 -2.38 -17.04
C LEU A 203 -24.72 -2.95 -18.47
N PRO A 204 -25.04 -2.17 -19.50
CA PRO A 204 -24.85 -2.59 -20.88
C PRO A 204 -23.41 -2.99 -21.16
N LEU A 205 -23.20 -4.04 -21.96
CA LEU A 205 -21.87 -4.47 -22.37
C LEU A 205 -21.19 -3.46 -23.30
N ASP A 206 -21.98 -2.64 -23.96
CA ASP A 206 -21.57 -1.67 -24.94
C ASP A 206 -21.79 -0.21 -24.49
N ARG A 207 -21.76 0.02 -23.18
CA ARG A 207 -21.89 1.37 -22.61
C ARG A 207 -20.79 2.28 -23.14
N ASP A 208 -21.10 3.56 -23.28
CA ASP A 208 -20.13 4.56 -23.71
C ASP A 208 -19.12 4.84 -22.59
N VAL A 209 -17.85 4.88 -22.97
CA VAL A 209 -16.74 5.28 -22.09
C VAL A 209 -16.40 6.75 -22.41
N PRO A 210 -16.38 7.66 -21.45
CA PRO A 210 -16.12 9.07 -21.71
C PRO A 210 -14.71 9.28 -22.29
N ASP A 211 -14.60 10.22 -23.23
CA ASP A 211 -13.30 10.66 -23.76
C ASP A 211 -12.68 11.68 -22.81
N ASN A 212 -11.80 11.22 -21.95
CA ASN A 212 -11.09 12.01 -20.94
C ASN A 212 -9.68 12.44 -21.40
N ARG A 213 -9.37 12.32 -22.70
CA ARG A 213 -8.08 12.74 -23.26
C ARG A 213 -7.82 14.24 -23.02
N PRO A 214 -6.55 14.65 -22.83
CA PRO A 214 -6.20 16.06 -22.79
C PRO A 214 -6.65 16.84 -24.03
N PRO A 215 -6.90 18.16 -23.91
CA PRO A 215 -7.13 18.99 -25.05
C PRO A 215 -6.00 18.85 -26.09
N GLY A 216 -6.37 18.79 -27.36
CA GLY A 216 -5.43 18.60 -28.47
C GLY A 216 -5.23 17.14 -28.91
N CYS A 217 -5.49 16.14 -28.06
CA CYS A 217 -5.36 14.73 -28.47
C CYS A 217 -6.35 14.34 -29.59
N SER A 218 -7.57 14.83 -29.54
CA SER A 218 -8.59 14.54 -30.55
C SER A 218 -8.29 15.19 -31.92
N ALA A 219 -7.50 16.28 -31.92
CA ALA A 219 -7.06 16.95 -33.16
C ALA A 219 -5.74 16.38 -33.72
N LYS A 220 -5.08 15.50 -32.97
CA LYS A 220 -3.78 14.94 -33.37
C LYS A 220 -3.96 14.00 -34.56
N GLN A 221 -3.16 14.21 -35.60
CA GLN A 221 -3.15 13.36 -36.78
C GLN A 221 -2.14 12.23 -36.58
N TYR A 222 -2.56 11.01 -36.82
CA TYR A 222 -1.68 9.82 -36.80
C TYR A 222 -1.46 9.33 -38.25
N PRO A 223 -0.36 8.61 -38.52
CA PRO A 223 -0.14 8.00 -39.83
C PRO A 223 -1.33 7.14 -40.26
N SER A 224 -1.67 7.20 -41.54
CA SER A 224 -2.76 6.39 -42.13
C SER A 224 -2.47 4.89 -42.08
N GLU A 225 -1.19 4.51 -42.14
CA GLU A 225 -0.73 3.15 -42.07
C GLU A 225 -0.01 2.93 -40.71
N LEU A 226 -0.73 2.34 -39.80
CA LEU A 226 -0.22 1.92 -38.49
C LEU A 226 -0.15 0.40 -38.43
N PRO A 227 0.80 -0.17 -37.65
CA PRO A 227 0.86 -1.62 -37.44
C PRO A 227 -0.40 -2.10 -36.71
N GLY A 228 -0.84 -3.33 -36.99
CA GLY A 228 -1.93 -3.95 -36.26
C GLY A 228 -1.50 -4.37 -34.84
N LEU A 229 -2.48 -4.47 -33.94
CA LEU A 229 -2.24 -4.91 -32.55
C LEU A 229 -3.06 -6.15 -32.16
N SER A 230 -2.54 -6.95 -31.26
CA SER A 230 -3.25 -7.95 -30.49
C SER A 230 -3.52 -7.42 -29.09
N VAL A 231 -4.78 -7.37 -28.66
CA VAL A 231 -5.17 -7.05 -27.28
C VAL A 231 -5.09 -8.32 -26.45
N ILE A 232 -4.37 -8.29 -25.33
CA ILE A 232 -4.22 -9.40 -24.40
C ILE A 232 -4.83 -8.98 -23.05
N LEU A 233 -5.86 -9.71 -22.62
CA LEU A 233 -6.56 -9.51 -21.35
C LEU A 233 -6.22 -10.67 -20.42
N ILE A 234 -5.52 -10.42 -19.33
CA ILE A 234 -5.17 -11.44 -18.34
C ILE A 234 -6.12 -11.39 -17.16
N PHE A 235 -6.57 -12.52 -16.66
CA PHE A 235 -7.48 -12.57 -15.53
C PHE A 235 -7.34 -13.83 -14.67
N TYR A 236 -7.77 -13.72 -13.44
CA TYR A 236 -7.99 -14.78 -12.46
C TYR A 236 -9.23 -14.44 -11.64
N ASN A 237 -10.24 -15.31 -11.66
CA ASN A 237 -11.49 -15.11 -10.92
C ASN A 237 -12.12 -13.73 -11.13
N GLU A 238 -12.28 -13.31 -12.38
CA GLU A 238 -12.88 -12.02 -12.76
C GLU A 238 -14.38 -12.19 -13.04
N ALA A 239 -15.18 -11.13 -12.85
CA ALA A 239 -16.60 -11.18 -13.17
C ALA A 239 -16.82 -11.24 -14.69
N VAL A 240 -17.69 -12.16 -15.13
CA VAL A 240 -17.99 -12.37 -16.56
C VAL A 240 -18.44 -11.07 -17.24
N SER A 241 -19.31 -10.29 -16.61
CA SER A 241 -19.79 -9.01 -17.17
C SER A 241 -18.67 -8.01 -17.42
N ILE A 242 -17.61 -8.04 -16.60
CA ILE A 242 -16.41 -7.20 -16.77
C ILE A 242 -15.61 -7.67 -17.99
N LEU A 243 -15.34 -8.98 -18.08
CA LEU A 243 -14.60 -9.57 -19.20
C LEU A 243 -15.29 -9.29 -20.54
N LEU A 244 -16.61 -9.51 -20.61
CA LEU A 244 -17.39 -9.26 -21.82
C LEU A 244 -17.42 -7.79 -22.19
N ARG A 245 -17.47 -6.88 -21.21
CA ARG A 245 -17.44 -5.43 -21.46
C ARG A 245 -16.06 -4.98 -21.93
N ALA A 246 -14.97 -5.54 -21.35
CA ALA A 246 -13.62 -5.28 -21.81
C ALA A 246 -13.43 -5.68 -23.28
N VAL A 247 -13.85 -6.89 -23.65
CA VAL A 247 -13.79 -7.38 -25.04
C VAL A 247 -14.66 -6.52 -25.96
N THR A 248 -15.90 -6.24 -25.55
CA THR A 248 -16.85 -5.46 -26.38
C THR A 248 -16.33 -4.06 -26.63
N SER A 249 -15.82 -3.36 -25.61
CA SER A 249 -15.25 -2.02 -25.77
C SER A 249 -13.97 -2.03 -26.60
N ALA A 250 -13.10 -3.02 -26.44
CA ALA A 250 -11.89 -3.19 -27.27
C ALA A 250 -12.25 -3.32 -28.75
N VAL A 251 -13.22 -4.21 -29.08
CA VAL A 251 -13.63 -4.43 -30.48
C VAL A 251 -14.33 -3.22 -31.08
N ARG A 252 -15.22 -2.57 -30.32
CA ARG A 252 -16.01 -1.42 -30.84
C ARG A 252 -15.18 -0.14 -31.01
N ASN A 253 -14.26 0.11 -30.09
CA ASN A 253 -13.56 1.39 -29.96
C ASN A 253 -12.13 1.35 -30.51
N THR A 254 -11.71 0.24 -31.14
CA THR A 254 -10.47 0.14 -31.91
C THR A 254 -10.81 0.14 -33.40
N PRO A 255 -10.19 0.99 -34.23
CA PRO A 255 -10.39 0.94 -35.69
C PRO A 255 -10.12 -0.48 -36.22
N ARG A 256 -11.07 -0.97 -37.04
CA ARG A 256 -11.07 -2.39 -37.45
C ARG A 256 -9.76 -2.85 -38.07
N HIS A 257 -9.14 -2.01 -38.91
CA HIS A 257 -7.88 -2.34 -39.60
C HIS A 257 -6.67 -2.40 -38.66
N LEU A 258 -6.79 -1.88 -37.42
CA LEU A 258 -5.73 -1.89 -36.41
C LEU A 258 -5.84 -3.07 -35.44
N LEU A 259 -7.03 -3.68 -35.27
CA LEU A 259 -7.24 -4.76 -34.32
C LEU A 259 -7.11 -6.13 -35.00
N ASN A 260 -6.05 -6.85 -34.72
CA ASN A 260 -5.85 -8.21 -35.22
C ASN A 260 -6.73 -9.24 -34.48
N GLU A 261 -6.75 -9.17 -33.19
CA GLU A 261 -7.41 -10.15 -32.31
C GLU A 261 -7.52 -9.66 -30.87
N VAL A 262 -8.38 -10.31 -30.09
CA VAL A 262 -8.43 -10.20 -28.63
C VAL A 262 -8.13 -11.58 -28.02
N ILE A 263 -7.16 -11.65 -27.13
CA ILE A 263 -6.75 -12.87 -26.44
C ILE A 263 -7.04 -12.72 -24.95
N LEU A 264 -7.93 -13.55 -24.43
CA LEU A 264 -8.14 -13.68 -23.00
C LEU A 264 -7.24 -14.79 -22.46
N VAL A 265 -6.52 -14.52 -21.39
CA VAL A 265 -5.66 -15.51 -20.72
C VAL A 265 -6.19 -15.74 -19.31
N ASP A 266 -6.79 -16.89 -19.10
CA ASP A 266 -7.33 -17.35 -17.83
C ASP A 266 -6.22 -18.08 -17.03
N ASP A 267 -5.82 -17.48 -15.91
CA ASP A 267 -4.78 -18.04 -15.05
C ASP A 267 -5.30 -19.10 -14.08
N CYS A 268 -6.06 -20.06 -14.60
CA CYS A 268 -6.67 -21.16 -13.84
C CYS A 268 -7.77 -20.67 -12.88
N SER A 269 -8.69 -19.82 -13.36
CA SER A 269 -9.86 -19.41 -12.58
C SER A 269 -10.67 -20.63 -12.13
N ASP A 270 -11.25 -20.59 -10.93
CA ASP A 270 -12.04 -21.67 -10.32
C ASP A 270 -13.54 -21.37 -10.26
N TYR A 271 -13.97 -20.14 -10.58
CA TYR A 271 -15.38 -19.78 -10.62
C TYR A 271 -16.13 -20.53 -11.73
N ALA A 272 -17.29 -21.10 -11.38
CA ALA A 272 -18.07 -21.94 -12.27
C ALA A 272 -18.58 -21.20 -13.52
N ASP A 273 -18.89 -19.90 -13.39
CA ASP A 273 -19.34 -19.04 -14.48
C ASP A 273 -18.23 -18.72 -15.50
N LEU A 274 -16.96 -18.98 -15.17
CA LEU A 274 -15.80 -18.83 -16.05
C LEU A 274 -15.40 -20.12 -16.78
N LYS A 275 -16.17 -21.20 -16.66
CA LYS A 275 -15.93 -22.49 -17.33
C LYS A 275 -16.71 -22.57 -18.65
N GLU A 276 -17.41 -23.66 -18.88
CA GLU A 276 -18.12 -23.95 -20.13
C GLU A 276 -19.14 -22.86 -20.54
N SER A 277 -19.79 -22.22 -19.55
CA SER A 277 -20.72 -21.13 -19.83
C SER A 277 -20.01 -19.88 -20.42
N PHE A 278 -18.77 -19.63 -19.99
CA PHE A 278 -17.97 -18.54 -20.55
C PHE A 278 -17.46 -18.86 -21.96
N ASP A 279 -17.14 -20.13 -22.26
CA ASP A 279 -16.76 -20.56 -23.60
C ASP A 279 -17.89 -20.27 -24.62
N VAL A 280 -19.13 -20.58 -24.26
CA VAL A 280 -20.33 -20.27 -25.08
C VAL A 280 -20.43 -18.78 -25.32
N GLN A 281 -20.21 -17.93 -24.31
CA GLN A 281 -20.28 -16.47 -24.47
C GLN A 281 -19.15 -15.92 -25.35
N ILE A 282 -17.96 -16.51 -25.33
CA ILE A 282 -16.88 -16.17 -26.25
C ILE A 282 -17.23 -16.56 -27.68
N GLU A 283 -17.88 -17.71 -27.90
CA GLU A 283 -18.39 -18.10 -29.20
C GLU A 283 -19.48 -17.13 -29.71
N GLU A 284 -20.39 -16.71 -28.84
CA GLU A 284 -21.41 -15.69 -29.18
C GLU A 284 -20.76 -14.36 -29.60
N LEU A 285 -19.69 -13.93 -28.90
CA LEU A 285 -18.93 -12.73 -29.28
C LEU A 285 -18.23 -12.91 -30.63
N ASN A 286 -17.66 -14.07 -30.94
CA ASN A 286 -17.10 -14.36 -32.27
C ASN A 286 -18.15 -14.37 -33.37
N HIS A 287 -19.39 -14.83 -33.11
CA HIS A 287 -20.49 -14.72 -34.04
C HIS A 287 -20.96 -13.28 -34.22
N LYS A 288 -20.96 -12.48 -33.15
CA LYS A 288 -21.33 -11.06 -33.20
C LYS A 288 -20.30 -10.19 -33.92
N TYR A 289 -19.02 -10.54 -33.82
CA TYR A 289 -17.89 -9.79 -34.40
C TYR A 289 -17.00 -10.73 -35.26
N PRO A 290 -17.53 -11.24 -36.38
CA PRO A 290 -16.85 -12.30 -37.17
C PRO A 290 -15.54 -11.85 -37.80
N GLU A 291 -15.30 -10.55 -37.86
CA GLU A 291 -14.08 -9.95 -38.39
C GLU A 291 -12.92 -9.87 -37.41
N VAL A 292 -13.17 -10.09 -36.12
CA VAL A 292 -12.13 -10.08 -35.08
C VAL A 292 -12.07 -11.43 -34.39
N SER A 293 -10.91 -12.05 -34.35
CA SER A 293 -10.72 -13.32 -33.64
C SER A 293 -10.65 -13.07 -32.12
N ILE A 294 -11.61 -13.59 -31.37
CA ILE A 294 -11.61 -13.54 -29.90
C ILE A 294 -11.25 -14.95 -29.41
N ARG A 295 -10.14 -15.08 -28.70
CA ARG A 295 -9.62 -16.38 -28.26
C ARG A 295 -9.44 -16.43 -26.75
N LEU A 296 -9.75 -17.57 -26.16
CA LEU A 296 -9.54 -17.85 -24.76
C LEU A 296 -8.41 -18.92 -24.62
N VAL A 297 -7.41 -18.62 -23.79
CA VAL A 297 -6.29 -19.49 -23.45
C VAL A 297 -6.32 -19.73 -21.95
N ARG A 298 -6.36 -20.99 -21.50
CA ARG A 298 -6.42 -21.34 -20.07
C ARG A 298 -5.13 -22.00 -19.61
N HIS A 299 -4.66 -21.62 -18.44
CA HIS A 299 -3.61 -22.35 -17.72
C HIS A 299 -4.22 -23.56 -16.97
N ALA A 300 -3.45 -24.64 -16.90
CA ALA A 300 -3.82 -25.81 -16.12
C ALA A 300 -3.58 -25.65 -14.60
N SER A 301 -2.80 -24.61 -14.21
CA SER A 301 -2.53 -24.24 -12.83
C SER A 301 -2.27 -22.74 -12.74
N HIS A 302 -2.51 -22.15 -11.58
CA HIS A 302 -2.25 -20.74 -11.31
C HIS A 302 -0.76 -20.44 -11.42
N ARG A 303 -0.37 -19.53 -12.32
CA ARG A 303 1.04 -19.19 -12.65
C ARG A 303 1.41 -17.74 -12.35
N GLY A 304 0.41 -16.90 -12.10
CA GLY A 304 0.57 -15.47 -11.84
C GLY A 304 0.63 -14.60 -13.10
N PRO A 305 0.54 -13.26 -12.92
CA PRO A 305 0.36 -12.31 -14.01
C PRO A 305 1.56 -12.27 -14.99
N SER A 306 2.79 -12.47 -14.54
CA SER A 306 3.95 -12.51 -15.43
C SER A 306 3.85 -13.63 -16.46
N ALA A 307 3.54 -14.84 -16.01
CA ALA A 307 3.40 -16.01 -16.89
C ALA A 307 2.18 -15.86 -17.82
N SER A 308 1.06 -15.32 -17.32
CA SER A 308 -0.14 -15.09 -18.10
C SER A 308 0.11 -14.07 -19.22
N ARG A 309 0.83 -12.98 -18.93
CA ARG A 309 1.25 -12.00 -19.94
C ARG A 309 2.13 -12.65 -21.01
N VAL A 310 3.12 -13.46 -20.62
CA VAL A 310 4.02 -14.16 -21.58
C VAL A 310 3.22 -15.14 -22.44
N THR A 311 2.26 -15.89 -21.87
CA THR A 311 1.38 -16.78 -22.62
C THR A 311 0.61 -16.01 -23.70
N GLY A 312 0.02 -14.87 -23.32
CA GLY A 312 -0.69 -14.00 -24.27
C GLY A 312 0.22 -13.46 -25.37
N ILE A 313 1.42 -12.97 -25.02
CA ILE A 313 2.40 -12.44 -26.01
C ILE A 313 2.82 -13.53 -27.01
N ARG A 314 3.12 -14.74 -26.54
CA ARG A 314 3.48 -15.86 -27.40
C ARG A 314 2.34 -16.24 -28.34
N ALA A 315 1.10 -16.21 -27.84
CA ALA A 315 -0.11 -16.53 -28.63
C ALA A 315 -0.48 -15.45 -29.63
N ALA A 316 -0.05 -14.20 -29.44
CA ALA A 316 -0.40 -13.05 -30.27
C ALA A 316 0.15 -13.14 -31.69
N LYS A 317 -0.65 -12.73 -32.67
CA LYS A 317 -0.28 -12.69 -34.10
C LYS A 317 0.12 -11.28 -34.56
N GLY A 318 -0.40 -10.26 -33.90
CA GLY A 318 -0.10 -8.86 -34.22
C GLY A 318 1.35 -8.48 -33.92
N PRO A 319 1.96 -7.58 -34.69
CA PRO A 319 3.32 -7.09 -34.46
C PRO A 319 3.44 -6.23 -33.21
N VAL A 320 2.33 -5.62 -32.76
CA VAL A 320 2.23 -4.92 -31.49
C VAL A 320 1.33 -5.70 -30.54
N VAL A 321 1.68 -5.77 -29.29
CA VAL A 321 0.88 -6.38 -28.23
C VAL A 321 0.48 -5.30 -27.22
N ALA A 322 -0.82 -5.22 -26.93
CA ALA A 322 -1.38 -4.41 -25.86
C ALA A 322 -1.83 -5.34 -24.73
N ILE A 323 -1.06 -5.37 -23.66
CA ILE A 323 -1.23 -6.28 -22.51
C ILE A 323 -1.97 -5.50 -21.43
N MET A 324 -3.18 -5.92 -21.10
CA MET A 324 -4.10 -5.18 -20.26
C MET A 324 -4.62 -6.06 -19.12
N ASP A 325 -4.92 -5.45 -18.00
CA ASP A 325 -5.75 -6.07 -16.98
C ASP A 325 -7.16 -6.25 -17.55
N ALA A 326 -7.87 -7.30 -17.16
CA ALA A 326 -9.16 -7.62 -17.76
C ALA A 326 -10.33 -6.76 -17.23
N HIS A 327 -10.10 -5.97 -16.17
CA HIS A 327 -11.10 -5.06 -15.60
C HIS A 327 -10.94 -3.62 -16.10
N VAL A 328 -10.89 -3.50 -17.43
CA VAL A 328 -10.76 -2.21 -18.14
C VAL A 328 -11.86 -2.06 -19.20
N GLU A 329 -12.13 -0.82 -19.59
CA GLU A 329 -12.95 -0.46 -20.74
C GLU A 329 -12.19 0.52 -21.63
N PHE A 330 -12.28 0.30 -22.92
CA PHE A 330 -11.51 1.01 -23.93
C PHE A 330 -12.34 2.19 -24.50
N PRO A 331 -11.92 3.44 -24.32
CA PRO A 331 -12.54 4.59 -25.00
C PRO A 331 -12.06 4.70 -26.46
N VAL A 332 -12.74 5.49 -27.25
CA VAL A 332 -12.35 5.78 -28.65
C VAL A 332 -10.99 6.48 -28.69
N GLY A 333 -10.14 6.11 -29.65
CA GLY A 333 -8.83 6.75 -29.87
C GLY A 333 -7.75 6.36 -28.89
N TRP A 334 -7.89 5.22 -28.21
CA TRP A 334 -6.88 4.70 -27.27
C TRP A 334 -5.67 4.06 -27.98
N ALA A 335 -5.88 3.42 -29.15
CA ALA A 335 -4.89 2.58 -29.82
C ALA A 335 -3.92 3.35 -30.70
N GLU A 336 -4.40 4.36 -31.43
CA GLU A 336 -3.61 5.08 -32.41
C GLU A 336 -2.37 5.76 -31.84
N PRO A 337 -2.42 6.41 -30.64
CA PRO A 337 -1.21 6.97 -30.00
C PRO A 337 -0.15 5.91 -29.71
N ILE A 338 -0.59 4.73 -29.26
CA ILE A 338 0.28 3.58 -28.97
C ILE A 338 1.00 3.11 -30.22
N LEU A 339 0.23 2.85 -31.28
CA LEU A 339 0.75 2.28 -32.52
C LEU A 339 1.70 3.25 -33.23
N ALA A 340 1.34 4.53 -33.29
CA ALA A 340 2.21 5.56 -33.84
C ALA A 340 3.54 5.65 -33.07
N ARG A 341 3.49 5.65 -31.73
CA ARG A 341 4.70 5.77 -30.92
C ARG A 341 5.63 4.54 -31.06
N ILE A 342 5.06 3.33 -31.13
CA ILE A 342 5.83 2.10 -31.34
C ILE A 342 6.38 2.01 -32.78
N GLN A 343 5.65 2.56 -33.76
CA GLN A 343 6.15 2.66 -35.14
C GLN A 343 7.34 3.62 -35.26
N GLU A 344 7.33 4.73 -34.51
CA GLU A 344 8.46 5.67 -34.44
C GLU A 344 9.70 5.05 -33.78
N ASP A 345 9.50 4.31 -32.70
CA ASP A 345 10.59 3.65 -31.97
C ASP A 345 10.12 2.29 -31.44
N ARG A 346 10.57 1.20 -32.06
CA ARG A 346 10.20 -0.16 -31.65
C ARG A 346 10.72 -0.57 -30.28
N HIS A 347 11.70 0.17 -29.72
CA HIS A 347 12.31 -0.12 -28.42
C HIS A 347 11.61 0.60 -27.26
N VAL A 348 10.47 1.22 -27.51
CA VAL A 348 9.65 1.81 -26.48
C VAL A 348 8.63 0.82 -25.93
N VAL A 349 8.49 0.80 -24.61
CA VAL A 349 7.34 0.21 -23.93
C VAL A 349 6.47 1.36 -23.43
N VAL A 350 5.21 1.37 -23.83
CA VAL A 350 4.29 2.46 -23.49
C VAL A 350 3.23 1.99 -22.50
N SER A 351 2.84 2.90 -21.61
CA SER A 351 1.69 2.74 -20.71
C SER A 351 0.60 3.72 -21.09
N THR A 352 -0.64 3.30 -20.93
CA THR A 352 -1.81 4.17 -21.02
C THR A 352 -2.03 4.92 -19.71
N VAL A 353 -2.79 6.00 -19.73
CA VAL A 353 -3.31 6.64 -18.51
C VAL A 353 -4.57 5.93 -18.06
N PHE A 354 -4.69 5.63 -16.77
CA PHE A 354 -5.87 4.99 -16.19
C PHE A 354 -6.83 6.05 -15.68
N ASP A 355 -8.01 6.12 -16.27
CA ASP A 355 -9.14 6.82 -15.67
C ASP A 355 -9.79 5.90 -14.63
N ASN A 356 -10.05 6.43 -13.45
CA ASN A 356 -10.61 5.65 -12.36
C ASN A 356 -12.09 5.37 -12.58
N THR A 357 -12.45 4.12 -12.82
CA THR A 357 -13.83 3.67 -12.71
C THR A 357 -14.09 3.29 -11.26
N HIS A 358 -14.97 4.05 -10.61
CA HIS A 358 -15.26 3.88 -9.19
C HIS A 358 -15.86 2.49 -8.91
N TYR A 359 -15.29 1.77 -7.96
CA TYR A 359 -15.62 0.38 -7.66
C TYR A 359 -17.08 0.11 -7.30
N ASP A 360 -17.83 1.12 -6.83
CA ASP A 360 -19.22 0.98 -6.40
C ASP A 360 -20.22 1.49 -7.44
N THR A 361 -19.99 2.67 -8.03
CA THR A 361 -20.93 3.33 -8.94
C THR A 361 -20.63 3.12 -10.42
N PHE A 362 -19.46 2.61 -10.76
CA PHE A 362 -18.94 2.47 -12.13
C PHE A 362 -18.87 3.80 -12.91
N VAL A 363 -18.89 4.92 -12.21
CA VAL A 363 -18.62 6.24 -12.82
C VAL A 363 -17.14 6.34 -13.16
N VAL A 364 -16.84 6.75 -14.39
CA VAL A 364 -15.47 6.95 -14.86
C VAL A 364 -15.03 8.37 -14.55
N ASN A 365 -14.05 8.51 -13.69
CA ASN A 365 -13.43 9.77 -13.32
C ASN A 365 -12.09 9.94 -14.02
N ARG A 366 -11.88 11.11 -14.63
CA ARG A 366 -10.61 11.44 -15.24
C ARG A 366 -9.49 11.44 -14.19
N TYR A 367 -8.36 10.80 -14.53
CA TYR A 367 -7.14 10.84 -13.74
C TYR A 367 -6.08 11.72 -14.41
N GLU A 368 -5.22 12.36 -13.61
CA GLU A 368 -4.14 13.17 -14.17
C GLU A 368 -3.04 12.31 -14.81
N SER A 369 -2.45 12.83 -15.89
CA SER A 369 -1.34 12.13 -16.56
C SER A 369 -0.07 12.28 -15.73
N GLN A 370 0.46 11.17 -15.23
CA GLN A 370 1.62 11.13 -14.34
C GLN A 370 2.65 10.10 -14.84
N ALA A 371 3.90 10.29 -14.43
CA ALA A 371 4.92 9.25 -14.56
C ALA A 371 4.68 8.14 -13.51
N GLN A 372 5.12 6.94 -13.82
CA GLN A 372 4.99 5.76 -12.96
C GLN A 372 6.36 5.43 -12.35
N THR A 373 6.40 5.21 -11.06
CA THR A 373 7.62 4.96 -10.29
C THR A 373 7.43 3.85 -9.27
N PHE A 374 8.41 3.60 -8.43
CA PHE A 374 8.36 2.56 -7.41
C PHE A 374 9.09 2.97 -6.13
N THR A 375 8.75 2.32 -5.03
CA THR A 375 9.42 2.39 -3.73
C THR A 375 10.54 1.36 -3.64
N TRP A 376 11.45 1.47 -2.64
CA TRP A 376 12.46 0.44 -2.38
C TRP A 376 11.88 -0.94 -1.99
N GLN A 377 10.62 -0.98 -1.58
CA GLN A 377 9.88 -2.26 -1.44
C GLN A 377 9.32 -2.78 -2.78
N LEU A 378 9.55 -2.07 -3.88
CA LEU A 378 9.05 -2.31 -5.23
C LEU A 378 7.52 -2.21 -5.39
N TRP A 379 6.85 -1.45 -4.51
CA TRP A 379 5.48 -1.04 -4.77
C TRP A 379 5.44 0.03 -5.85
N CYS A 380 4.57 -0.16 -6.84
CA CYS A 380 4.34 0.84 -7.88
C CYS A 380 3.61 2.06 -7.30
N THR A 381 4.05 3.24 -7.66
CA THR A 381 3.45 4.53 -7.27
C THR A 381 3.45 5.50 -8.44
N TYR A 382 2.73 6.60 -8.29
CA TYR A 382 2.75 7.69 -9.25
C TYR A 382 3.74 8.78 -8.83
N LYS A 383 4.21 9.52 -9.82
CA LYS A 383 5.11 10.65 -9.66
C LYS A 383 4.75 11.74 -10.66
N GLU A 384 4.98 13.00 -10.27
CA GLU A 384 4.89 14.14 -11.17
C GLU A 384 5.72 13.90 -12.45
N PRO A 385 5.21 14.33 -13.63
CA PRO A 385 5.99 14.28 -14.85
C PRO A 385 7.35 15.00 -14.70
N PRO A 386 8.36 14.63 -15.51
CA PRO A 386 9.64 15.33 -15.52
C PRO A 386 9.47 16.84 -15.78
N LEU A 387 10.36 17.64 -15.18
CA LEU A 387 10.27 19.11 -15.22
C LEU A 387 10.28 19.65 -16.67
N ASP A 388 11.06 19.06 -17.55
CA ASP A 388 11.11 19.38 -18.97
C ASP A 388 9.75 19.20 -19.66
N TRP A 389 9.02 18.12 -19.32
CA TRP A 389 7.66 17.90 -19.82
C TRP A 389 6.69 18.98 -19.30
N ILE A 390 6.77 19.33 -18.02
CA ILE A 390 5.92 20.36 -17.40
C ILE A 390 6.19 21.74 -18.04
N THR A 391 7.46 22.07 -18.25
CA THR A 391 7.87 23.37 -18.81
C THR A 391 7.53 23.51 -20.30
N ASN A 392 7.53 22.42 -21.06
CA ASN A 392 7.11 22.40 -22.46
C ASN A 392 5.61 22.63 -22.66
N ASN A 393 4.81 22.42 -21.59
CA ASN A 393 3.38 22.71 -21.56
C ASN A 393 2.58 22.08 -22.73
N ASP A 394 3.00 20.91 -23.20
CA ASP A 394 2.25 20.10 -24.18
C ASP A 394 1.63 18.88 -23.49
N PRO A 395 0.34 18.94 -23.11
CA PRO A 395 -0.33 17.85 -22.42
C PRO A 395 -0.53 16.60 -23.29
N THR A 396 -0.21 16.66 -24.58
CA THR A 396 -0.31 15.54 -25.52
C THR A 396 1.01 14.80 -25.73
N ALA A 397 2.11 15.35 -25.25
CA ALA A 397 3.44 14.75 -25.40
C ALA A 397 3.61 13.50 -24.52
N PRO A 398 4.36 12.48 -24.97
CA PRO A 398 4.72 11.33 -24.13
C PRO A 398 5.47 11.75 -22.86
N ILE A 399 5.14 11.12 -21.75
CA ILE A 399 5.81 11.33 -20.44
C ILE A 399 6.84 10.25 -20.25
N ARG A 400 8.11 10.61 -20.12
CA ARG A 400 9.17 9.65 -19.76
C ARG A 400 8.91 9.11 -18.35
N SER A 401 8.85 7.78 -18.23
CA SER A 401 8.47 7.09 -17.01
C SER A 401 9.53 6.09 -16.55
N PRO A 402 9.88 6.04 -15.25
CA PRO A 402 10.81 5.05 -14.71
C PRO A 402 10.39 3.60 -14.94
N ILE A 403 9.11 3.30 -14.78
CA ILE A 403 8.53 1.97 -14.96
C ILE A 403 7.23 2.02 -15.74
N VAL A 404 6.66 0.87 -16.00
CA VAL A 404 5.32 0.68 -16.57
C VAL A 404 4.42 0.02 -15.53
N MET A 405 3.14 0.44 -15.45
CA MET A 405 2.12 -0.24 -14.64
C MET A 405 1.34 -1.29 -15.46
N GLY A 406 0.32 -1.91 -14.87
CA GLY A 406 -0.38 -3.08 -15.34
C GLY A 406 -0.76 -3.12 -16.83
N CYS A 407 -1.26 -2.00 -17.38
CA CYS A 407 -1.61 -1.92 -18.81
C CYS A 407 -0.48 -1.29 -19.60
N MET A 408 0.06 -2.06 -20.54
CA MET A 408 1.21 -1.68 -21.35
C MET A 408 1.10 -2.17 -22.79
N ALA A 409 1.81 -1.53 -23.68
CA ALA A 409 1.95 -2.01 -25.06
C ALA A 409 3.39 -1.86 -25.56
N ALA A 410 3.79 -2.76 -26.43
CA ALA A 410 5.12 -2.79 -27.02
C ALA A 410 5.15 -3.56 -28.35
N SER A 411 6.23 -3.41 -29.11
CA SER A 411 6.55 -4.31 -30.20
C SER A 411 6.74 -5.73 -29.68
N LYS A 412 6.03 -6.72 -30.25
CA LYS A 412 6.17 -8.12 -29.86
C LYS A 412 7.62 -8.60 -30.04
N SER A 413 8.26 -8.26 -31.16
CA SER A 413 9.63 -8.64 -31.45
C SER A 413 10.63 -8.01 -30.44
N TYR A 414 10.37 -6.81 -29.96
CA TYR A 414 11.21 -6.20 -28.92
C TYR A 414 11.06 -6.91 -27.58
N LEU A 415 9.83 -7.23 -27.14
CA LEU A 415 9.62 -8.01 -25.92
C LEU A 415 10.30 -9.39 -25.99
N GLU A 416 10.28 -10.01 -27.17
CA GLU A 416 10.98 -11.27 -27.43
C GLU A 416 12.51 -11.10 -27.34
N GLU A 417 13.04 -10.08 -27.97
CA GLU A 417 14.46 -9.72 -27.94
C GLU A 417 14.99 -9.54 -26.51
N ILE A 418 14.25 -8.80 -25.69
CA ILE A 418 14.63 -8.54 -24.30
C ILE A 418 14.17 -9.64 -23.31
N GLY A 419 13.65 -10.78 -23.78
CA GLY A 419 13.38 -12.00 -23.00
C GLY A 419 12.03 -12.04 -22.29
N PHE A 420 10.98 -11.43 -22.84
CA PHE A 420 9.61 -11.38 -22.27
C PHE A 420 9.58 -10.88 -20.82
N LEU A 421 8.49 -11.12 -20.08
CA LEU A 421 8.44 -10.90 -18.64
C LEU A 421 9.13 -12.05 -17.89
N ASP A 422 9.51 -11.81 -16.65
CA ASP A 422 10.17 -12.83 -15.82
C ASP A 422 9.15 -13.83 -15.25
N GLU A 423 9.06 -15.02 -15.89
CA GLU A 423 8.18 -16.12 -15.45
C GLU A 423 8.62 -16.77 -14.11
N GLY A 424 9.79 -16.41 -13.57
CA GLY A 424 10.25 -16.84 -12.24
C GLY A 424 9.62 -16.04 -11.09
N MET A 425 8.84 -15.01 -11.39
CA MET A 425 8.05 -14.27 -10.39
C MET A 425 6.80 -15.05 -9.99
N GLN A 426 6.37 -14.90 -8.73
CA GLN A 426 5.25 -15.64 -8.17
C GLN A 426 4.12 -14.69 -7.78
N VAL A 427 2.90 -15.13 -8.01
CA VAL A 427 1.62 -14.55 -7.59
C VAL A 427 1.45 -13.07 -7.96
N TYR A 428 2.17 -12.13 -7.34
CA TYR A 428 1.94 -10.70 -7.54
C TYR A 428 3.16 -9.86 -7.16
N GLY A 429 3.42 -8.82 -7.96
CA GLY A 429 4.27 -7.69 -7.64
C GLY A 429 5.72 -7.82 -8.11
N GLY A 430 6.32 -6.68 -8.38
CA GLY A 430 7.71 -6.54 -8.85
C GLY A 430 7.90 -6.68 -10.36
N GLU A 431 6.96 -7.29 -11.10
CA GLU A 431 7.07 -7.53 -12.53
C GLU A 431 7.13 -6.24 -13.37
N ASN A 432 6.38 -5.24 -12.96
CA ASN A 432 6.35 -3.93 -13.62
C ASN A 432 7.67 -3.17 -13.42
N VAL A 433 8.23 -3.29 -12.22
CA VAL A 433 9.54 -2.70 -11.89
C VAL A 433 10.66 -3.43 -12.64
N GLU A 434 10.64 -4.75 -12.65
CA GLU A 434 11.60 -5.58 -13.39
C GLU A 434 11.63 -5.19 -14.87
N LEU A 435 10.46 -5.15 -15.52
CA LEU A 435 10.37 -4.79 -16.93
C LEU A 435 10.87 -3.36 -17.17
N GLY A 436 10.51 -2.40 -16.34
CA GLY A 436 10.97 -1.01 -16.47
C GLY A 436 12.48 -0.89 -16.33
N LEU A 437 13.08 -1.53 -15.33
CA LEU A 437 14.55 -1.56 -15.14
C LEU A 437 15.24 -2.18 -16.35
N ARG A 438 14.77 -3.33 -16.81
CA ARG A 438 15.34 -4.05 -17.95
C ARG A 438 15.26 -3.24 -19.24
N VAL A 439 14.10 -2.67 -19.55
CA VAL A 439 13.94 -1.83 -20.74
C VAL A 439 14.93 -0.67 -20.72
N TRP A 440 15.02 0.09 -19.63
CA TRP A 440 15.92 1.23 -19.54
C TRP A 440 17.39 0.83 -19.55
N GLN A 441 17.78 -0.15 -18.75
CA GLN A 441 19.18 -0.57 -18.65
C GLN A 441 19.68 -1.21 -19.96
N CYS A 442 18.80 -1.90 -20.70
CA CYS A 442 19.17 -2.56 -21.95
C CYS A 442 18.95 -1.66 -23.20
N GLY A 443 18.75 -0.36 -23.03
CA GLY A 443 18.81 0.62 -24.11
C GLY A 443 17.47 1.04 -24.72
N GLY A 444 16.34 0.54 -24.19
CA GLY A 444 15.00 0.97 -24.57
C GLY A 444 14.49 2.18 -23.78
N ARG A 445 13.19 2.41 -23.84
CA ARG A 445 12.49 3.54 -23.17
C ARG A 445 11.16 3.10 -22.62
N VAL A 446 10.73 3.74 -21.53
CA VAL A 446 9.38 3.59 -20.99
C VAL A 446 8.70 4.95 -20.99
N GLU A 447 7.49 5.01 -21.53
CA GLU A 447 6.72 6.25 -21.66
C GLU A 447 5.26 6.03 -21.28
N VAL A 448 4.63 7.03 -20.65
CA VAL A 448 3.18 7.12 -20.48
C VAL A 448 2.63 8.03 -21.58
N LEU A 449 1.57 7.58 -22.25
CA LEU A 449 0.96 8.31 -23.35
C LEU A 449 -0.33 9.01 -22.90
N PRO A 450 -0.34 10.34 -22.68
CA PRO A 450 -1.53 11.05 -22.21
C PRO A 450 -2.74 10.95 -23.14
N CYS A 451 -2.51 10.79 -24.46
CA CYS A 451 -3.57 10.63 -25.45
C CYS A 451 -4.11 9.20 -25.54
N SER A 452 -3.49 8.22 -24.88
CA SER A 452 -4.00 6.86 -24.77
C SER A 452 -4.54 6.64 -23.36
N ARG A 453 -5.84 6.41 -23.22
CA ARG A 453 -6.50 6.27 -21.92
C ARG A 453 -7.30 4.99 -21.87
N LEU A 454 -7.49 4.46 -20.67
CA LEU A 454 -8.38 3.33 -20.37
C LEU A 454 -9.18 3.65 -19.13
N ALA A 455 -10.45 3.26 -19.10
CA ALA A 455 -11.23 3.27 -17.88
C ALA A 455 -10.92 1.99 -17.10
N HIS A 456 -10.22 2.14 -15.97
CA HIS A 456 -9.74 1.03 -15.13
C HIS A 456 -10.57 0.95 -13.86
N ILE A 457 -11.16 -0.23 -13.59
CA ILE A 457 -12.04 -0.43 -12.45
C ILE A 457 -11.19 -0.59 -11.18
N GLU A 458 -11.42 0.30 -10.21
CA GLU A 458 -10.82 0.19 -8.89
C GLU A 458 -11.37 -1.03 -8.15
N ARG A 459 -10.53 -1.59 -7.28
CA ARG A 459 -10.96 -2.57 -6.27
C ARG A 459 -10.86 -1.97 -4.89
N TYR A 460 -11.92 -2.10 -4.10
CA TYR A 460 -11.89 -1.70 -2.70
C TYR A 460 -10.92 -2.57 -1.87
N PHE A 461 -10.82 -3.84 -2.19
CA PHE A 461 -9.84 -4.80 -1.68
C PHE A 461 -9.53 -5.86 -2.73
N LYS A 462 -8.47 -6.63 -2.52
CA LYS A 462 -8.05 -7.71 -3.44
C LYS A 462 -8.47 -9.07 -2.86
N PRO A 463 -9.57 -9.69 -3.32
CA PRO A 463 -10.13 -10.89 -2.70
C PRO A 463 -9.26 -12.13 -2.86
N TYR A 464 -8.37 -12.14 -3.86
CA TYR A 464 -7.53 -13.30 -4.21
C TYR A 464 -6.22 -13.38 -3.42
N ALA A 465 -5.87 -12.37 -2.63
CA ALA A 465 -4.62 -12.37 -1.87
C ALA A 465 -4.73 -11.44 -0.64
N PRO A 466 -5.11 -11.98 0.52
CA PRO A 466 -5.24 -11.19 1.76
C PRO A 466 -3.90 -10.66 2.26
N ASP A 467 -2.78 -11.37 2.03
CA ASP A 467 -1.42 -10.90 2.32
C ASP A 467 -0.52 -11.05 1.10
N LEU A 468 -0.29 -9.95 0.41
CA LEU A 468 0.63 -9.87 -0.74
C LEU A 468 2.09 -9.69 -0.31
N SER A 469 2.37 -9.37 0.94
CA SER A 469 3.71 -8.96 1.39
C SER A 469 4.76 -10.07 1.20
N VAL A 470 4.38 -11.33 1.37
CA VAL A 470 5.26 -12.49 1.19
C VAL A 470 5.74 -12.59 -0.26
N HIS A 471 4.80 -12.51 -1.21
CA HIS A 471 5.11 -12.60 -2.65
C HIS A 471 5.84 -11.36 -3.15
N MET A 472 5.41 -10.17 -2.74
CA MET A 472 6.09 -8.92 -3.04
C MET A 472 7.54 -8.93 -2.58
N ARG A 473 7.80 -9.35 -1.33
CA ARG A 473 9.15 -9.43 -0.77
C ARG A 473 10.02 -10.40 -1.56
N ARG A 474 9.52 -11.62 -1.85
CA ARG A 474 10.24 -12.60 -2.66
C ARG A 474 10.61 -12.05 -4.04
N ASN A 475 9.64 -11.48 -4.74
CA ASN A 475 9.85 -10.94 -6.09
C ASN A 475 10.75 -9.70 -6.04
N ALA A 476 10.63 -8.85 -5.02
CA ALA A 476 11.49 -7.68 -4.84
C ALA A 476 12.97 -8.07 -4.68
N LEU A 477 13.26 -9.09 -3.86
CA LEU A 477 14.61 -9.59 -3.71
C LEU A 477 15.13 -10.20 -5.02
N ARG A 478 14.29 -10.92 -5.78
CA ARG A 478 14.63 -11.45 -7.09
C ARG A 478 15.03 -10.34 -8.07
N VAL A 479 14.24 -9.28 -8.17
CA VAL A 479 14.56 -8.11 -9.02
C VAL A 479 15.86 -7.45 -8.58
N ALA A 480 16.03 -7.26 -7.27
CA ALA A 480 17.21 -6.62 -6.71
C ALA A 480 18.49 -7.39 -7.05
N GLU A 481 18.50 -8.72 -6.93
CA GLU A 481 19.65 -9.56 -7.24
C GLU A 481 20.01 -9.55 -8.73
N ILE A 482 19.02 -9.36 -9.63
CA ILE A 482 19.27 -9.35 -11.08
C ILE A 482 19.68 -7.96 -11.57
N TRP A 483 19.01 -6.88 -11.11
CA TRP A 483 19.04 -5.57 -11.78
C TRP A 483 19.67 -4.44 -10.99
N MET A 484 19.83 -4.55 -9.64
CA MET A 484 20.14 -3.38 -8.82
C MET A 484 21.58 -3.29 -8.32
N ASP A 485 22.45 -4.18 -8.74
CA ASP A 485 23.87 -4.18 -8.37
C ASP A 485 24.05 -4.04 -6.84
N ASP A 486 24.94 -3.18 -6.36
CA ASP A 486 25.14 -2.94 -4.92
C ASP A 486 23.96 -2.26 -4.23
N TYR A 487 23.08 -1.55 -4.99
CA TYR A 487 21.88 -0.92 -4.47
C TYR A 487 20.79 -1.91 -4.05
N LYS A 488 20.94 -3.21 -4.39
CA LYS A 488 20.07 -4.28 -3.87
C LYS A 488 19.93 -4.24 -2.35
N ARG A 489 20.96 -3.77 -1.63
CA ARG A 489 20.95 -3.59 -0.19
C ARG A 489 19.78 -2.71 0.30
N ASN A 490 19.33 -1.72 -0.48
CA ASN A 490 18.24 -0.85 -0.11
C ASN A 490 16.89 -1.59 -0.14
N VAL A 491 16.73 -2.57 -1.05
CA VAL A 491 15.56 -3.46 -1.07
C VAL A 491 15.56 -4.37 0.17
N TYR A 492 16.72 -4.96 0.51
CA TYR A 492 16.86 -5.77 1.72
C TYR A 492 16.57 -4.96 2.99
N LEU A 493 17.07 -3.72 3.06
CA LEU A 493 16.79 -2.77 4.14
C LEU A 493 15.29 -2.45 4.21
N ALA A 494 14.66 -2.12 3.07
CA ALA A 494 13.25 -1.77 3.00
C ALA A 494 12.33 -2.90 3.49
N TRP A 495 12.72 -4.16 3.26
CA TRP A 495 12.02 -5.33 3.74
C TRP A 495 12.51 -5.85 5.11
N ASN A 496 13.49 -5.18 5.70
CA ASN A 496 14.15 -5.57 6.96
C ASN A 496 14.57 -7.06 6.96
N VAL A 497 15.23 -7.49 5.90
CA VAL A 497 15.76 -8.86 5.75
C VAL A 497 17.28 -8.85 5.60
N PRO A 498 18.00 -9.86 6.12
CA PRO A 498 19.45 -9.90 6.01
C PRO A 498 19.91 -10.12 4.56
N MET A 499 21.01 -9.44 4.17
CA MET A 499 21.64 -9.62 2.87
C MET A 499 22.13 -11.04 2.62
N ASN A 500 22.57 -11.71 3.69
CA ASN A 500 23.05 -13.10 3.64
C ASN A 500 22.14 -13.97 4.49
N GLY A 501 21.70 -15.11 3.93
CA GLY A 501 20.89 -16.07 4.68
C GLY A 501 19.48 -15.54 5.00
N SER A 502 18.85 -14.82 4.07
CA SER A 502 17.48 -14.29 4.23
C SER A 502 16.42 -15.39 4.47
N GLY A 503 16.74 -16.64 4.10
CA GLY A 503 15.79 -17.75 4.15
C GLY A 503 14.70 -17.69 3.08
N ILE A 504 14.76 -16.70 2.18
CA ILE A 504 13.75 -16.50 1.12
C ILE A 504 14.31 -17.09 -0.19
N ASP A 505 13.62 -18.12 -0.70
CA ASP A 505 13.92 -18.69 -2.01
C ASP A 505 13.39 -17.77 -3.12
N ILE A 506 14.28 -17.11 -3.84
CA ILE A 506 13.98 -16.26 -4.99
C ILE A 506 13.91 -17.03 -6.33
N GLY A 507 14.15 -18.34 -6.32
CA GLY A 507 14.25 -19.19 -7.50
C GLY A 507 15.52 -18.96 -8.33
N ASP A 508 15.67 -19.71 -9.40
CA ASP A 508 16.81 -19.55 -10.31
C ASP A 508 16.73 -18.21 -11.06
N ILE A 509 17.84 -17.46 -11.02
CA ILE A 509 18.02 -16.17 -11.70
C ILE A 509 19.09 -16.23 -12.83
N SER A 510 19.69 -17.38 -13.06
CA SER A 510 20.86 -17.54 -13.94
C SER A 510 20.60 -17.07 -15.36
N GLU A 511 19.43 -17.39 -15.93
CA GLU A 511 19.03 -16.97 -17.27
C GLU A 511 18.85 -15.45 -17.36
N ARG A 512 18.24 -14.83 -16.35
CA ARG A 512 18.04 -13.36 -16.30
C ARG A 512 19.35 -12.60 -16.16
N VAL A 513 20.27 -13.10 -15.37
CA VAL A 513 21.63 -12.56 -15.25
C VAL A 513 22.40 -12.73 -16.58
N ALA A 514 22.28 -13.89 -17.23
CA ALA A 514 22.87 -14.13 -18.55
C ALA A 514 22.27 -13.19 -19.62
N LEU A 515 20.95 -12.96 -19.60
CA LEU A 515 20.27 -12.02 -20.48
C LEU A 515 20.82 -10.60 -20.31
N ARG A 516 20.90 -10.11 -19.05
CA ARG A 516 21.47 -8.81 -18.71
C ARG A 516 22.89 -8.63 -19.27
N LYS A 517 23.71 -9.67 -19.12
CA LYS A 517 25.10 -9.69 -19.65
C LYS A 517 25.11 -9.70 -21.17
N ARG A 518 24.27 -10.52 -21.81
CA ARG A 518 24.20 -10.70 -23.28
C ARG A 518 23.83 -9.40 -24.00
N HIS A 519 22.92 -8.60 -23.40
CA HIS A 519 22.52 -7.29 -23.92
C HIS A 519 23.43 -6.14 -23.47
N ASN A 520 24.49 -6.41 -22.73
CA ASN A 520 25.40 -5.40 -22.19
C ASN A 520 24.62 -4.24 -21.49
N CYS A 521 23.64 -4.61 -20.68
CA CYS A 521 22.75 -3.65 -20.04
C CYS A 521 23.52 -2.77 -19.04
N LYS A 522 23.13 -1.50 -18.94
CA LYS A 522 23.75 -0.51 -18.08
C LYS A 522 23.54 -0.83 -16.60
N SER A 523 24.38 -0.22 -15.74
CA SER A 523 24.28 -0.41 -14.29
C SER A 523 23.03 0.24 -13.70
N PHE A 524 22.65 -0.18 -12.51
CA PHE A 524 21.58 0.48 -11.76
C PHE A 524 21.98 1.90 -11.30
N ALA A 525 23.28 2.15 -11.06
CA ALA A 525 23.78 3.51 -10.82
C ALA A 525 23.44 4.43 -12.00
N TRP A 526 23.66 3.98 -13.23
CA TRP A 526 23.25 4.73 -14.42
C TRP A 526 21.74 4.98 -14.46
N TYR A 527 20.93 3.99 -14.07
CA TYR A 527 19.48 4.14 -14.01
C TYR A 527 19.05 5.22 -13.00
N LEU A 528 19.65 5.22 -11.80
CA LEU A 528 19.41 6.25 -10.80
C LEU A 528 19.82 7.66 -11.28
N GLU A 529 20.90 7.77 -12.05
CA GLU A 529 21.36 9.05 -12.56
C GLU A 529 20.51 9.60 -13.70
N ASN A 530 20.06 8.73 -14.61
CA ASN A 530 19.48 9.16 -15.88
C ASN A 530 17.95 8.97 -15.96
N VAL A 531 17.37 8.11 -15.12
CA VAL A 531 15.94 7.76 -15.18
C VAL A 531 15.20 8.15 -13.92
N LEU A 532 15.75 7.82 -12.74
CA LEU A 532 15.08 8.06 -11.45
C LEU A 532 16.02 8.69 -10.41
N PRO A 533 16.51 9.92 -10.64
CA PRO A 533 17.46 10.58 -9.72
C PRO A 533 16.85 10.95 -8.36
N SER A 534 15.53 10.94 -8.23
CA SER A 534 14.81 11.24 -7.00
C SER A 534 14.70 10.07 -6.03
N LEU A 535 15.04 8.83 -6.44
CA LEU A 535 15.04 7.68 -5.52
C LEU A 535 16.24 7.80 -4.57
N PRO A 536 16.03 7.86 -3.24
CA PRO A 536 17.13 8.01 -2.27
C PRO A 536 18.15 6.87 -2.36
N ARG A 537 19.44 7.19 -2.39
CA ARG A 537 20.50 6.17 -2.60
C ARG A 537 20.96 5.48 -1.32
N HIS A 538 20.91 6.15 -0.18
CA HIS A 538 21.33 5.65 1.14
C HIS A 538 22.78 5.11 1.16
N ASP A 539 23.69 5.77 0.46
CA ASP A 539 25.08 5.32 0.30
C ASP A 539 25.88 5.34 1.61
N ASP A 540 25.42 6.12 2.58
CA ASP A 540 26.01 6.29 3.90
C ASP A 540 25.56 5.25 4.93
N ILE A 541 24.52 4.46 4.69
CA ILE A 541 24.03 3.45 5.62
C ILE A 541 24.96 2.24 5.60
N VAL A 542 25.49 1.88 6.78
CA VAL A 542 26.40 0.73 6.94
C VAL A 542 25.78 -0.45 7.68
N GLN A 543 24.69 -0.22 8.43
CA GLN A 543 23.99 -1.25 9.18
C GLN A 543 22.51 -0.90 9.35
N TYR A 544 21.65 -1.90 9.38
CA TYR A 544 20.20 -1.73 9.58
C TYR A 544 19.59 -2.89 10.37
N GLY A 545 18.41 -2.68 10.90
CA GLY A 545 17.66 -3.65 11.68
C GLY A 545 16.81 -2.99 12.75
N VAL A 546 16.76 -3.60 13.94
CA VAL A 546 16.15 -3.03 15.15
C VAL A 546 17.20 -2.84 16.24
N VAL A 547 17.03 -1.84 17.08
CA VAL A 547 17.93 -1.59 18.21
C VAL A 547 17.35 -2.23 19.46
N VAL A 548 18.11 -3.14 20.06
CA VAL A 548 17.70 -3.96 21.22
C VAL A 548 18.71 -3.81 22.33
N ASN A 549 18.25 -3.66 23.58
CA ASN A 549 19.12 -3.75 24.76
C ASN A 549 19.29 -5.22 25.19
N GLU A 550 20.52 -5.65 25.48
CA GLU A 550 20.81 -7.05 25.84
C GLU A 550 20.10 -7.52 27.12
N LYS A 551 19.74 -6.59 28.04
CA LYS A 551 18.98 -6.90 29.27
C LYS A 551 17.49 -7.16 29.00
N ARG A 552 16.91 -6.61 27.92
CA ARG A 552 15.48 -6.66 27.58
C ARG A 552 15.30 -6.94 26.09
N ARG A 553 15.70 -8.12 25.66
CA ARG A 553 15.71 -8.53 24.23
C ARG A 553 14.34 -8.61 23.58
N GLU A 554 13.28 -8.65 24.36
CA GLU A 554 11.89 -8.63 23.90
C GLU A 554 11.40 -7.22 23.52
N LEU A 555 12.17 -6.18 23.90
CA LEU A 555 11.84 -4.78 23.62
C LEU A 555 12.83 -4.17 22.61
N CYS A 556 12.27 -3.54 21.60
CA CYS A 556 13.00 -2.79 20.57
C CYS A 556 12.84 -1.29 20.80
N LEU A 557 13.86 -0.54 20.45
CA LEU A 557 13.78 0.91 20.40
C LEU A 557 12.81 1.29 19.26
N ASP A 558 11.89 2.16 19.58
CA ASP A 558 10.80 2.60 18.71
C ASP A 558 10.77 4.13 18.67
N ARG A 559 10.44 4.69 17.52
CA ARG A 559 10.31 6.14 17.34
C ARG A 559 9.27 6.76 18.28
N GLY A 560 8.28 5.99 18.71
CA GLY A 560 7.17 6.48 19.52
C GLY A 560 6.26 7.46 18.75
N ASN A 561 5.65 8.37 19.49
CA ASN A 561 4.82 9.42 18.90
C ASN A 561 5.70 10.49 18.24
N PRO A 562 5.62 10.71 16.92
CA PRO A 562 6.43 11.69 16.20
C PRO A 562 6.32 13.13 16.75
N ALA A 563 5.17 13.49 17.35
CA ALA A 563 4.97 14.83 17.91
C ALA A 563 5.76 15.07 19.22
N LEU A 564 6.20 14.00 19.89
CA LEU A 564 6.92 14.10 21.16
C LEU A 564 8.44 14.05 20.98
N ASN A 565 8.93 13.60 19.83
CA ASN A 565 10.36 13.43 19.55
C ASN A 565 11.13 12.65 20.67
N THR A 566 10.43 11.73 21.33
CA THR A 566 10.99 10.93 22.42
C THR A 566 10.99 9.47 22.00
N PRO A 567 12.18 8.81 21.94
CA PRO A 567 12.26 7.38 21.67
C PRO A 567 11.67 6.59 22.84
N ILE A 568 11.02 5.47 22.53
CA ILE A 568 10.43 4.57 23.53
C ILE A 568 10.93 3.15 23.33
N LEU A 569 10.66 2.28 24.29
CA LEU A 569 10.80 0.84 24.13
C LEU A 569 9.41 0.21 23.94
N TYR A 570 9.30 -0.67 22.95
CA TYR A 570 8.07 -1.39 22.66
C TYR A 570 8.37 -2.83 22.26
N SER A 571 7.41 -3.73 22.40
CA SER A 571 7.56 -5.12 21.94
C SER A 571 8.05 -5.17 20.50
N CYS A 572 9.05 -6.01 20.24
CA CYS A 572 9.66 -6.09 18.92
C CYS A 572 8.68 -6.62 17.85
N TYR A 573 8.50 -5.88 16.78
CA TYR A 573 7.70 -6.29 15.61
C TYR A 573 8.41 -6.02 14.26
N GLY A 574 9.54 -5.25 14.25
CA GLY A 574 10.42 -5.09 13.11
C GLY A 574 9.91 -4.23 11.96
N TYR A 575 8.82 -3.48 12.14
CA TYR A 575 8.27 -2.57 11.13
C TYR A 575 8.86 -1.16 11.25
N GLN A 576 8.49 -0.27 10.35
CA GLN A 576 9.08 1.06 10.13
C GLN A 576 9.29 1.92 11.40
N PRO A 577 8.39 2.03 12.39
CA PRO A 577 8.68 2.78 13.62
C PRO A 577 9.88 2.24 14.42
N GLN A 578 10.23 0.95 14.26
CA GLN A 578 11.38 0.31 14.91
C GLN A 578 12.56 0.09 13.97
N LEU A 579 12.36 0.25 12.64
CA LEU A 579 13.46 0.15 11.69
C LEU A 579 14.52 1.20 12.01
N ALA A 580 15.70 0.72 12.29
CA ALA A 580 16.82 1.58 12.62
C ALA A 580 17.98 1.35 11.65
N VAL A 581 18.74 2.40 11.41
CA VAL A 581 19.95 2.35 10.58
C VAL A 581 21.10 3.05 11.28
N ARG A 582 22.33 2.61 10.99
CA ARG A 582 23.57 3.28 11.38
C ARG A 582 24.29 3.75 10.13
N THR A 583 24.69 5.02 10.14
CA THR A 583 25.48 5.61 9.05
C THR A 583 26.97 5.36 9.24
N SER A 584 27.75 5.59 8.19
CA SER A 584 29.22 5.57 8.24
C SER A 584 29.81 6.63 9.19
N SER A 585 29.10 7.73 9.42
CA SER A 585 29.45 8.75 10.42
C SER A 585 29.09 8.35 11.87
N GLY A 586 28.48 7.18 12.08
CA GLY A 586 28.12 6.65 13.39
C GLY A 586 26.76 7.09 13.90
N LEU A 587 26.00 7.90 13.18
CA LEU A 587 24.63 8.29 13.55
C LEU A 587 23.71 7.07 13.57
N VAL A 588 22.82 7.04 14.56
CA VAL A 588 21.76 6.04 14.65
C VAL A 588 20.41 6.72 14.42
N MET A 589 19.71 6.33 13.37
CA MET A 589 18.35 6.79 13.04
C MET A 589 17.36 5.72 13.49
N VAL A 590 16.24 6.11 14.11
CA VAL A 590 15.18 5.22 14.57
C VAL A 590 13.86 5.62 13.94
N GLY A 591 13.08 4.66 13.48
CA GLY A 591 11.90 4.91 12.66
C GLY A 591 12.28 5.38 11.26
N PHE A 592 13.37 4.84 10.74
CA PHE A 592 13.91 5.21 9.44
C PHE A 592 12.92 4.90 8.30
N ASN A 593 12.66 5.90 7.46
CA ASN A 593 11.86 5.73 6.26
C ASN A 593 12.77 5.68 5.04
N VAL A 594 12.90 4.52 4.44
CA VAL A 594 13.76 4.27 3.27
C VAL A 594 13.33 5.05 2.01
N GLU A 595 12.09 5.53 1.97
CA GLU A 595 11.56 6.31 0.85
C GLU A 595 11.90 7.81 0.96
N GLN A 596 12.42 8.25 2.11
CA GLN A 596 12.81 9.64 2.33
C GLN A 596 14.32 9.81 2.17
N ALA A 597 14.72 10.91 1.55
CA ALA A 597 16.12 11.33 1.59
C ALA A 597 16.57 11.54 3.05
N SER A 598 17.85 11.35 3.32
CA SER A 598 18.45 11.54 4.65
C SER A 598 18.25 12.96 5.21
N ALA A 599 18.00 13.95 4.34
CA ALA A 599 17.59 15.31 4.74
C ALA A 599 16.19 15.27 5.38
N GLY A 600 16.11 15.64 6.66
CA GLY A 600 14.89 15.55 7.47
C GLY A 600 14.71 14.23 8.22
N ALA A 601 15.63 13.27 8.11
CA ALA A 601 15.69 12.10 8.96
C ALA A 601 15.97 12.49 10.41
N VAL A 602 15.42 11.73 11.37
CA VAL A 602 15.67 11.94 12.80
C VAL A 602 16.68 10.94 13.32
N CYS A 603 17.66 11.46 14.03
CA CYS A 603 18.71 10.71 14.68
C CYS A 603 18.45 10.56 16.19
N LEU A 604 18.91 9.48 16.75
CA LEU A 604 18.95 9.30 18.18
C LEU A 604 19.95 10.32 18.78
N GLY A 605 19.48 11.13 19.69
CA GLY A 605 20.25 12.22 20.27
C GLY A 605 19.81 12.56 21.69
N THR A 606 20.05 13.81 22.10
CA THR A 606 19.75 14.32 23.42
C THR A 606 18.81 15.52 23.37
N THR A 607 18.07 15.77 24.44
CA THR A 607 17.38 17.04 24.69
C THR A 607 18.36 18.21 24.74
N GLU A 608 17.87 19.46 24.72
CA GLU A 608 18.74 20.66 24.71
C GLU A 608 19.60 20.76 25.97
N ASP A 609 19.08 20.37 27.09
CA ASP A 609 19.81 20.28 28.38
C ASP A 609 20.80 19.11 28.46
N GLY A 610 20.79 18.18 27.47
CA GLY A 610 21.64 16.99 27.49
C GLY A 610 21.28 15.94 28.55
N GLU A 611 20.08 16.03 29.16
CA GLU A 611 19.72 15.18 30.28
C GLU A 611 18.87 13.97 29.89
N ARG A 612 18.21 14.00 28.74
CA ARG A 612 17.29 12.92 28.31
C ARG A 612 17.54 12.52 26.87
N PRO A 613 17.29 11.22 26.52
CA PRO A 613 17.27 10.79 25.12
C PRO A 613 16.17 11.51 24.35
N ALA A 614 16.48 11.92 23.12
CA ALA A 614 15.54 12.58 22.19
C ALA A 614 15.76 12.11 20.75
N LEU A 615 14.78 12.33 19.90
CA LEU A 615 14.93 12.24 18.45
C LEU A 615 15.13 13.65 17.90
N VAL A 616 16.27 13.89 17.26
CA VAL A 616 16.69 15.19 16.76
C VAL A 616 16.91 15.08 15.26
N GLU A 617 16.56 16.11 14.49
CA GLU A 617 16.90 16.14 13.07
C GLU A 617 18.42 15.93 12.89
N CYS A 618 18.81 15.01 11.99
CA CYS A 618 20.19 14.51 11.93
C CYS A 618 21.22 15.61 11.62
N SER A 619 20.88 16.55 10.75
CA SER A 619 21.76 17.69 10.43
C SER A 619 22.00 18.56 11.66
N LEU A 620 20.93 18.89 12.39
CA LEU A 620 20.99 19.67 13.63
C LEU A 620 21.71 18.90 14.76
N ALA A 621 21.46 17.59 14.85
CA ALA A 621 22.13 16.73 15.82
C ALA A 621 23.66 16.72 15.62
N MET A 622 24.11 16.68 14.38
CA MET A 622 25.53 16.74 14.03
C MET A 622 26.11 18.12 14.31
N GLU A 623 25.45 19.19 13.88
CA GLU A 623 25.90 20.57 14.07
C GLU A 623 26.09 20.92 15.55
N LEU A 624 25.15 20.50 16.38
CA LEU A 624 25.16 20.79 17.82
C LEU A 624 25.87 19.73 18.68
N GLY A 625 26.41 18.65 18.09
CA GLY A 625 27.00 17.52 18.84
C GLY A 625 25.99 16.78 19.73
N ARG A 626 24.70 16.81 19.41
CA ARG A 626 23.60 16.27 20.21
C ARG A 626 23.14 14.88 19.77
N PHE A 627 24.01 14.10 19.17
CA PHE A 627 23.69 12.75 18.70
C PHE A 627 24.27 11.65 19.60
N LEU A 628 23.64 10.48 19.54
CA LEU A 628 24.14 9.24 20.15
C LEU A 628 24.70 8.35 19.04
N SER A 629 25.84 7.73 19.32
CA SER A 629 26.47 6.76 18.42
C SER A 629 26.60 5.40 19.08
N LEU A 630 26.42 4.32 18.28
CA LEU A 630 26.63 2.94 18.73
C LEU A 630 28.11 2.59 18.61
N GLN A 631 28.82 2.54 19.74
CA GLN A 631 30.24 2.24 19.85
C GLN A 631 30.44 1.11 20.87
N ASP A 632 31.14 0.05 20.49
CA ASP A 632 31.43 -1.12 21.35
C ASP A 632 30.18 -1.69 22.05
N GLY A 633 29.02 -1.65 21.35
CA GLY A 633 27.75 -2.08 21.91
C GLY A 633 27.11 -1.12 22.89
N GLN A 634 27.60 0.11 23.04
CA GLN A 634 27.01 1.14 23.90
C GLN A 634 26.50 2.31 23.05
N LEU A 635 25.35 2.86 23.39
CA LEU A 635 24.82 4.09 22.78
C LEU A 635 25.35 5.28 23.58
N LYS A 636 26.43 5.89 23.08
CA LYS A 636 27.17 6.96 23.75
C LYS A 636 26.81 8.32 23.19
N THR A 637 26.75 9.32 24.05
CA THR A 637 26.72 10.76 23.62
C THR A 637 27.97 11.09 22.82
N HIS A 638 27.90 12.13 22.00
CA HIS A 638 29.01 12.56 21.14
C HIS A 638 30.32 12.81 21.91
N ASP A 639 30.24 13.40 23.10
CA ASP A 639 31.36 13.65 24.01
C ASP A 639 31.83 12.40 24.77
N GLY A 640 31.10 11.28 24.66
CA GLY A 640 31.39 10.02 25.36
C GLY A 640 31.11 10.04 26.86
N ALA A 641 30.57 11.13 27.41
CA ALA A 641 30.38 11.29 28.84
C ALA A 641 29.21 10.48 29.40
N LYS A 642 28.15 10.30 28.63
CA LYS A 642 26.94 9.57 29.03
C LYS A 642 26.60 8.46 28.04
N CYS A 643 25.89 7.44 28.54
CA CYS A 643 25.28 6.39 27.73
C CYS A 643 23.76 6.42 27.87
N MET A 644 23.05 6.11 26.77
CA MET A 644 21.63 5.78 26.86
C MET A 644 21.48 4.36 27.42
N GLU A 645 20.79 4.25 28.52
CA GLU A 645 20.60 3.00 29.26
C GLU A 645 19.15 2.83 29.72
N LEU A 646 18.82 1.60 30.14
CA LEU A 646 17.55 1.31 30.82
C LEU A 646 17.65 1.75 32.27
N SER A 647 16.63 2.48 32.73
CA SER A 647 16.48 2.77 34.17
C SER A 647 16.02 1.53 34.89
N ASP A 648 16.62 1.26 36.05
CA ASP A 648 16.21 0.20 36.97
C ASP A 648 15.11 0.69 37.94
N ASP A 649 14.75 1.99 37.91
CA ASP A 649 13.72 2.57 38.79
C ASP A 649 12.30 2.22 38.27
N LEU A 650 11.83 1.06 38.70
CA LEU A 650 10.44 0.58 38.49
C LEU A 650 9.42 1.27 39.41
N ALA A 651 9.84 2.25 40.22
CA ALA A 651 9.03 2.76 41.34
C ALA A 651 7.88 3.69 40.92
N GLU A 652 7.99 4.44 39.78
CA GLU A 652 6.95 5.39 39.41
C GLU A 652 5.90 4.83 38.44
N HIS A 653 6.25 3.82 37.62
CA HIS A 653 5.30 3.18 36.69
C HIS A 653 5.58 1.67 36.57
N PRO A 654 4.86 0.82 37.30
CA PRO A 654 5.01 -0.65 37.20
C PRO A 654 4.74 -1.10 35.74
N GLY A 655 5.77 -1.66 35.10
CA GLY A 655 5.68 -2.20 33.72
C GLY A 655 6.23 -1.30 32.62
N SER A 656 6.63 -0.06 32.88
CA SER A 656 7.33 0.79 31.90
C SER A 656 8.84 0.78 32.15
N VAL A 657 9.60 0.62 31.07
CA VAL A 657 11.05 0.74 31.09
C VAL A 657 11.41 2.12 30.55
N LEU A 658 12.08 2.93 31.38
CA LEU A 658 12.49 4.28 30.98
C LEU A 658 13.89 4.25 30.35
N LEU A 659 14.07 5.06 29.32
CA LEU A 659 15.35 5.38 28.71
C LEU A 659 15.96 6.59 29.42
N VAL A 660 17.19 6.46 29.90
CA VAL A 660 17.90 7.52 30.64
C VAL A 660 19.29 7.75 30.05
N LEU A 661 19.81 8.97 30.22
CA LEU A 661 21.21 9.30 29.97
C LEU A 661 21.93 9.39 31.30
N ARG A 662 22.96 8.55 31.49
CA ARG A 662 23.79 8.51 32.72
C ARG A 662 25.23 8.09 32.41
N PRO A 663 26.18 8.25 33.31
CA PRO A 663 27.53 7.70 33.15
C PRO A 663 27.43 6.21 32.79
N CYS A 664 28.22 5.77 31.81
CA CYS A 664 28.09 4.43 31.23
C CYS A 664 28.29 3.31 32.27
N SER A 665 27.27 2.49 32.49
CA SER A 665 27.32 1.34 33.44
C SER A 665 27.73 0.03 32.76
N GLY A 666 27.97 0.04 31.44
CA GLY A 666 28.31 -1.13 30.66
C GLY A 666 27.11 -1.86 30.05
N GLN A 667 25.89 -1.28 30.09
CA GLN A 667 24.76 -1.85 29.37
C GLN A 667 25.02 -1.87 27.85
N ARG A 668 24.64 -2.97 27.22
CA ARG A 668 24.90 -3.20 25.79
C ARG A 668 23.64 -3.12 24.97
N TRP A 669 23.80 -2.55 23.79
CA TRP A 669 22.81 -2.46 22.73
C TRP A 669 23.32 -3.16 21.47
N SER A 670 22.43 -3.76 20.72
CA SER A 670 22.73 -4.30 19.41
C SER A 670 21.78 -3.72 18.37
N LEU A 671 22.31 -3.46 17.19
CA LEU A 671 21.52 -3.16 15.98
C LEU A 671 21.59 -4.42 15.10
N ALA A 672 20.48 -5.12 14.96
CA ALA A 672 20.42 -6.41 14.28
C ALA A 672 19.07 -6.60 13.56
N ILE A 673 19.07 -7.47 12.56
CA ILE A 673 17.83 -7.87 11.89
C ILE A 673 16.92 -8.60 12.89
N PHE A 674 15.66 -8.19 12.92
CA PHE A 674 14.65 -8.85 13.74
C PHE A 674 14.18 -10.14 13.08
N HIS A 675 14.52 -11.27 13.70
CA HIS A 675 13.94 -12.56 13.36
C HIS A 675 12.75 -12.82 14.28
N LYS A 676 11.54 -12.75 13.74
CA LYS A 676 10.36 -13.23 14.47
C LYS A 676 10.53 -14.74 14.64
N SER A 677 10.78 -15.18 15.86
CA SER A 677 10.74 -16.61 16.20
C SER A 677 9.34 -17.12 15.86
N THR A 678 9.25 -18.05 14.92
CA THR A 678 8.01 -18.72 14.50
C THR A 678 7.35 -19.45 15.65
#